data_187079dd21ea7e63b8439454d931c3f4
#
_entry.id   187079dd21ea7e63b8439454d931c3f4
#
_cell.length_a   1.000
_cell.length_b   1.000
_cell.length_c   1.000
_cell.angle_alpha   90.00
_cell.angle_beta   90.00
_cell.angle_gamma   90.00
#
_symmetry.space_group_name_H-M   'P 1'
#
loop_
_entity.id
_entity.type
_entity.pdbx_description
1 polymer ?
#
loop_
_entity_poly.entity_id
_entity_poly.type
_entity_poly.pdbx_seq_one_letter_code
_entity_poly.pdbx_strand_id
1 'polypeptide(L)'
;MATLGEIRVNTTTGKNSEPSLTALKDGGYIVAWSDQGSSFTDYIYTQRYNASGEKVGGPAQVNKVINSTQEDPSITALANGGYVVAWQSDTYDDRSDIAAQIYNANGVKVGGEFIVNTTRMGEQDSAQITSLKDGGFVVSWASFGQDGSGWGGYLQRYDASGAKVGVETRVATTTLSDQDGPTVTGLADGGIMVVWEGNGKDDANGIFGQRFKADGSKSGAEVRISTRVADDQTDPVVKVLSNGSYVVTWQSAPDDGDGNDETDAPADIYSQLFNAAGVKVGAETRVNTTTAGNQEEPNVTAMTDGGYLVTWAGQGTGDVNGIFCQRFNASGVKVGSETRINTTTTDNQLFSQVTVLADGGYVVAWESSKASGQVDAYTQRFDANGNKVSSLAGDALANTLTWTGTGSVIIDGGAGNDSMTGGRANDHLNGGAGNDILNGNAGADRLIGGDGSDRYYVDNAGDIVSETNATASTGGTDSVYSFLGAYTLGDNVENLRLLATGNANGTGNSLNNVIDAGAGNNILNGGAGIDTASYVYATAAVTANLGLTTAQATGGSGTDTLLNFENLTGSAYHDTLTGNALANTLTGGAGNDTLNGGAGNDLLIGGTGLDKLYGGAGADKFDFNALNEMGLGAALRDVIGDFKSSEGDKIDLSTLDANLATTANEAFSFIGSSAFSSNATGQVRFAGGILYGSTDADTAAEFEIQLLGVSNLQTADLIT
;
A
#
# COMPACT_ATOMS: atom_id res chain seq x y z
N MET A 1 -10.39 -20.65 -4.86
CA MET A 1 -9.42 -19.56 -4.70
C MET A 1 -8.36 -19.75 -5.77
N ALA A 2 -8.26 -18.84 -6.72
CA ALA A 2 -7.23 -18.90 -7.77
C ALA A 2 -6.01 -18.16 -7.24
N THR A 3 -4.88 -18.82 -7.14
CA THR A 3 -3.58 -18.18 -6.99
C THR A 3 -3.25 -17.50 -8.31
N LEU A 4 -3.44 -16.20 -8.38
CA LEU A 4 -3.13 -15.43 -9.58
C LEU A 4 -1.65 -15.02 -9.54
N GLY A 5 -0.78 -15.83 -10.18
CA GLY A 5 0.60 -15.40 -10.49
C GLY A 5 0.62 -14.33 -11.59
N GLU A 6 -0.13 -14.55 -12.65
CA GLU A 6 -0.28 -13.66 -13.80
C GLU A 6 -1.62 -12.93 -13.75
N ILE A 7 -1.61 -11.62 -13.90
CA ILE A 7 -2.83 -10.81 -13.92
C ILE A 7 -3.14 -10.39 -15.36
N ARG A 8 -4.28 -10.82 -15.87
CA ARG A 8 -4.79 -10.33 -17.17
C ARG A 8 -5.15 -8.85 -17.03
N VAL A 9 -4.59 -8.02 -17.89
CA VAL A 9 -4.80 -6.56 -17.88
C VAL A 9 -6.16 -6.20 -18.44
N ASN A 10 -6.45 -6.67 -19.66
CA ASN A 10 -7.67 -6.38 -20.41
C ASN A 10 -8.88 -7.16 -19.89
N THR A 11 -10.07 -6.60 -20.11
CA THR A 11 -11.37 -7.24 -19.78
C THR A 11 -12.12 -7.71 -21.02
N THR A 12 -11.71 -7.27 -22.19
CA THR A 12 -12.30 -7.61 -23.49
C THR A 12 -11.79 -8.96 -24.02
N THR A 13 -12.47 -9.52 -25.02
CA THR A 13 -12.09 -10.79 -25.67
C THR A 13 -11.50 -10.57 -27.07
N GLY A 14 -11.14 -9.32 -27.42
CA GLY A 14 -10.50 -8.94 -28.67
C GLY A 14 -9.00 -9.29 -28.73
N LYS A 15 -8.30 -8.73 -29.70
CA LYS A 15 -6.84 -8.70 -29.70
C LYS A 15 -6.41 -7.51 -28.85
N ASN A 16 -5.65 -7.77 -27.80
CA ASN A 16 -5.13 -6.77 -26.87
C ASN A 16 -3.61 -6.87 -26.88
N SER A 17 -2.97 -6.04 -27.69
CA SER A 17 -1.57 -6.16 -28.07
C SER A 17 -0.73 -4.98 -27.55
N GLU A 18 0.58 -5.13 -27.66
CA GLU A 18 1.61 -4.09 -27.46
C GLU A 18 1.52 -3.36 -26.12
N PRO A 19 1.56 -4.09 -25.00
CA PRO A 19 1.44 -3.46 -23.71
C PRO A 19 2.67 -2.59 -23.40
N SER A 20 2.45 -1.36 -22.95
CA SER A 20 3.47 -0.46 -22.43
C SER A 20 3.15 -0.07 -21.00
N LEU A 21 4.16 0.06 -20.12
CA LEU A 21 3.91 0.36 -18.72
C LEU A 21 4.91 1.34 -18.12
N THR A 22 4.47 2.06 -17.08
CA THR A 22 5.33 2.93 -16.30
C THR A 22 4.95 2.90 -14.83
N ALA A 23 5.94 3.01 -13.93
CA ALA A 23 5.71 3.18 -12.51
C ALA A 23 5.21 4.60 -12.21
N LEU A 24 4.29 4.73 -11.27
CA LEU A 24 3.71 5.99 -10.83
C LEU A 24 4.36 6.46 -9.52
N LYS A 25 4.23 7.76 -9.24
CA LYS A 25 4.84 8.38 -8.04
C LYS A 25 4.20 7.89 -6.72
N ASP A 26 2.97 7.43 -6.75
CA ASP A 26 2.26 6.85 -5.61
C ASP A 26 2.67 5.41 -5.26
N GLY A 27 3.65 4.87 -5.97
CA GLY A 27 4.16 3.51 -5.81
C GLY A 27 3.42 2.47 -6.66
N GLY A 28 2.31 2.84 -7.29
CA GLY A 28 1.58 2.00 -8.24
C GLY A 28 2.21 2.03 -9.64
N TYR A 29 1.49 1.48 -10.61
CA TYR A 29 1.88 1.49 -12.01
C TYR A 29 0.66 1.61 -12.93
N ILE A 30 0.89 1.90 -14.19
CA ILE A 30 -0.15 1.96 -15.22
C ILE A 30 0.32 1.22 -16.47
N VAL A 31 -0.59 0.46 -17.06
CA VAL A 31 -0.37 -0.25 -18.33
C VAL A 31 -1.24 0.39 -19.40
N ALA A 32 -0.67 0.65 -20.56
CA ALA A 32 -1.38 1.02 -21.78
C ALA A 32 -1.33 -0.14 -22.75
N TRP A 33 -2.34 -0.33 -23.59
CA TRP A 33 -2.38 -1.36 -24.65
C TRP A 33 -3.33 -0.95 -25.76
N SER A 34 -3.17 -1.54 -26.95
CA SER A 34 -4.14 -1.46 -28.04
C SER A 34 -5.16 -2.59 -27.93
N ASP A 35 -6.44 -2.29 -28.16
CA ASP A 35 -7.56 -3.24 -28.14
C ASP A 35 -8.30 -3.19 -29.48
N GLN A 36 -8.14 -4.25 -30.27
CA GLN A 36 -8.86 -4.40 -31.54
C GLN A 36 -10.32 -4.72 -31.27
N GLY A 37 -11.19 -3.74 -31.50
CA GLY A 37 -12.63 -3.89 -31.43
C GLY A 37 -13.20 -4.83 -32.52
N SER A 38 -14.48 -5.20 -32.37
CA SER A 38 -15.18 -6.09 -33.31
C SER A 38 -15.33 -5.56 -34.75
N SER A 39 -14.88 -4.33 -35.02
CA SER A 39 -15.07 -3.59 -36.29
C SER A 39 -13.76 -3.26 -37.02
N PHE A 40 -12.65 -3.91 -36.67
CA PHE A 40 -11.30 -3.58 -37.18
C PHE A 40 -10.87 -2.11 -36.90
N THR A 41 -11.33 -1.58 -35.80
CA THR A 41 -10.87 -0.29 -35.23
C THR A 41 -10.23 -0.54 -33.90
N ASP A 42 -8.99 -0.16 -33.78
CA ASP A 42 -8.22 -0.36 -32.55
C ASP A 42 -8.34 0.89 -31.66
N TYR A 43 -8.31 0.67 -30.35
CA TYR A 43 -8.42 1.71 -29.36
C TYR A 43 -7.29 1.58 -28.35
N ILE A 44 -6.77 2.70 -27.90
CA ILE A 44 -5.80 2.71 -26.81
C ILE A 44 -6.55 2.76 -25.47
N TYR A 45 -6.23 1.83 -24.60
CA TYR A 45 -6.72 1.76 -23.22
C TYR A 45 -5.59 1.88 -22.23
N THR A 46 -5.93 2.30 -21.01
CA THR A 46 -5.04 2.23 -19.85
C THR A 46 -5.75 1.56 -18.67
N GLN A 47 -5.00 0.79 -17.88
CA GLN A 47 -5.41 0.28 -16.57
C GLN A 47 -4.38 0.70 -15.52
N ARG A 48 -4.85 1.39 -14.49
CA ARG A 48 -4.02 1.78 -13.35
C ARG A 48 -4.04 0.67 -12.28
N TYR A 49 -2.92 0.52 -11.61
CA TYR A 49 -2.73 -0.37 -10.48
C TYR A 49 -2.16 0.43 -9.31
N ASN A 50 -2.60 0.12 -8.08
CA ASN A 50 -2.03 0.70 -6.87
C ASN A 50 -0.65 0.08 -6.55
N ALA A 51 -0.03 0.52 -5.44
CA ALA A 51 1.27 0.00 -5.00
C ALA A 51 1.24 -1.50 -4.66
N SER A 52 0.07 -2.05 -4.36
CA SER A 52 -0.14 -3.47 -4.11
C SER A 52 -0.27 -4.31 -5.40
N GLY A 53 -0.43 -3.65 -6.56
CA GLY A 53 -0.65 -4.33 -7.84
C GLY A 53 -2.12 -4.64 -8.13
N GLU A 54 -3.05 -4.05 -7.38
CA GLU A 54 -4.49 -4.19 -7.60
C GLU A 54 -4.98 -3.16 -8.62
N LYS A 55 -6.00 -3.53 -9.41
CA LYS A 55 -6.61 -2.62 -10.36
C LYS A 55 -7.33 -1.47 -9.66
N VAL A 56 -7.02 -0.24 -10.04
CA VAL A 56 -7.72 0.97 -9.58
C VAL A 56 -8.72 1.39 -10.65
N GLY A 57 -9.99 1.17 -10.39
CA GLY A 57 -11.05 1.40 -11.35
C GLY A 57 -11.01 0.42 -12.53
N GLY A 58 -11.83 0.67 -13.55
CA GLY A 58 -11.83 -0.10 -14.79
C GLY A 58 -10.88 0.47 -15.84
N PRO A 59 -10.69 -0.26 -16.97
CA PRO A 59 -9.95 0.25 -18.12
C PRO A 59 -10.52 1.57 -18.64
N ALA A 60 -9.65 2.52 -18.95
CA ALA A 60 -10.02 3.84 -19.46
C ALA A 60 -9.51 4.04 -20.89
N GLN A 61 -10.40 4.43 -21.81
CA GLN A 61 -10.03 4.74 -23.18
C GLN A 61 -9.25 6.05 -23.28
N VAL A 62 -8.11 6.00 -23.97
CA VAL A 62 -7.19 7.13 -24.15
C VAL A 62 -7.60 7.98 -25.35
N ASN A 63 -7.69 7.38 -26.54
CA ASN A 63 -7.96 8.09 -27.78
C ASN A 63 -9.42 8.57 -27.87
N LYS A 64 -9.61 9.68 -28.58
CA LYS A 64 -10.93 10.25 -28.88
C LYS A 64 -11.38 9.92 -30.30
N VAL A 65 -10.44 9.80 -31.23
CA VAL A 65 -10.71 9.37 -32.61
C VAL A 65 -11.03 7.88 -32.59
N ILE A 66 -12.20 7.50 -33.15
CA ILE A 66 -12.77 6.15 -33.00
C ILE A 66 -13.05 5.47 -34.37
N ASN A 67 -12.63 6.06 -35.46
CA ASN A 67 -12.94 5.56 -36.81
C ASN A 67 -11.69 5.15 -37.59
N SER A 68 -10.61 4.87 -36.93
CA SER A 68 -9.33 4.46 -37.51
C SER A 68 -8.53 3.62 -36.51
N THR A 69 -7.52 2.91 -37.00
CA THR A 69 -6.60 2.11 -36.17
C THR A 69 -5.80 3.01 -35.25
N GLN A 70 -5.66 2.58 -33.99
CA GLN A 70 -4.87 3.23 -32.93
C GLN A 70 -4.03 2.12 -32.27
N GLU A 71 -2.71 2.18 -32.42
CA GLU A 71 -1.82 1.09 -32.03
C GLU A 71 -0.49 1.60 -31.46
N ASP A 72 0.38 0.71 -31.03
CA ASP A 72 1.73 0.97 -30.51
C ASP A 72 1.78 2.05 -29.41
N PRO A 73 1.03 1.89 -28.29
CA PRO A 73 1.08 2.87 -27.22
C PRO A 73 2.40 2.85 -26.47
N SER A 74 2.98 4.01 -26.22
CA SER A 74 4.11 4.21 -25.34
C SER A 74 3.73 5.15 -24.19
N ILE A 75 4.09 4.82 -22.95
CA ILE A 75 3.68 5.57 -21.76
C ILE A 75 4.85 5.95 -20.87
N THR A 76 4.85 7.16 -20.33
CA THR A 76 5.85 7.61 -19.34
C THR A 76 5.20 8.41 -18.22
N ALA A 77 5.67 8.20 -16.99
CA ALA A 77 5.29 9.00 -15.84
C ALA A 77 6.05 10.34 -15.82
N LEU A 78 5.38 11.40 -15.38
CA LEU A 78 5.93 12.74 -15.26
C LEU A 78 6.32 13.06 -13.81
N ALA A 79 7.27 13.99 -13.63
CA ALA A 79 7.76 14.42 -12.32
C ALA A 79 6.66 15.01 -11.41
N ASN A 80 5.59 15.57 -11.99
CA ASN A 80 4.44 16.12 -11.26
C ASN A 80 3.44 15.04 -10.78
N GLY A 81 3.72 13.75 -11.02
CA GLY A 81 2.88 12.61 -10.68
C GLY A 81 1.85 12.22 -11.75
N GLY A 82 1.70 13.03 -12.81
CA GLY A 82 0.91 12.67 -13.99
C GLY A 82 1.64 11.73 -14.92
N TYR A 83 1.07 11.49 -16.10
CA TYR A 83 1.68 10.65 -17.14
C TYR A 83 1.25 11.10 -18.54
N VAL A 84 1.96 10.63 -19.55
CA VAL A 84 1.64 10.88 -20.97
C VAL A 84 1.61 9.54 -21.68
N VAL A 85 0.62 9.37 -22.55
CA VAL A 85 0.53 8.26 -23.51
C VAL A 85 0.74 8.85 -24.89
N ALA A 86 1.60 8.25 -25.69
CA ALA A 86 1.77 8.52 -27.12
C ALA A 86 1.41 7.23 -27.88
N TRP A 87 0.90 7.33 -29.10
CA TRP A 87 0.50 6.16 -29.91
C TRP A 87 0.46 6.50 -31.38
N GLN A 88 0.51 5.48 -32.23
CA GLN A 88 0.26 5.61 -33.65
C GLN A 88 -1.26 5.75 -33.90
N SER A 89 -1.66 6.70 -34.70
CA SER A 89 -3.05 7.01 -35.04
C SER A 89 -3.22 7.09 -36.55
N ASP A 90 -3.85 6.09 -37.14
CA ASP A 90 -4.19 6.11 -38.56
C ASP A 90 -5.27 7.13 -38.81
N THR A 91 -5.18 7.82 -39.95
CA THR A 91 -6.20 8.72 -40.46
C THR A 91 -6.83 8.15 -41.72
N TYR A 92 -7.98 8.70 -42.13
CA TYR A 92 -8.80 8.20 -43.25
C TYR A 92 -8.09 8.06 -44.63
N ASP A 93 -6.83 8.52 -44.74
CA ASP A 93 -6.10 8.61 -46.02
C ASP A 93 -4.94 7.60 -46.12
N ASP A 94 -4.99 6.46 -45.44
CA ASP A 94 -3.92 5.44 -45.34
C ASP A 94 -2.58 6.05 -44.84
N ARG A 95 -2.64 6.98 -43.89
CA ARG A 95 -1.51 7.64 -43.28
C ARG A 95 -1.64 7.64 -41.75
N SER A 96 -0.56 7.30 -41.09
CA SER A 96 -0.48 7.38 -39.66
C SER A 96 0.19 8.68 -39.17
N ASP A 97 -0.31 9.23 -38.08
CA ASP A 97 0.30 10.31 -37.31
C ASP A 97 0.63 9.79 -35.90
N ILE A 98 1.56 10.43 -35.20
CA ILE A 98 1.79 10.18 -33.75
C ILE A 98 0.88 11.12 -32.95
N ALA A 99 -0.03 10.54 -32.19
CA ALA A 99 -0.91 11.25 -31.27
C ALA A 99 -0.43 11.11 -29.81
N ALA A 100 -0.82 12.05 -28.95
CA ALA A 100 -0.53 11.96 -27.52
C ALA A 100 -1.62 12.59 -26.66
N GLN A 101 -1.75 12.10 -25.39
CA GLN A 101 -2.64 12.62 -24.37
C GLN A 101 -1.92 12.71 -23.01
N ILE A 102 -2.01 13.88 -22.38
CA ILE A 102 -1.44 14.13 -21.05
C ILE A 102 -2.49 13.88 -19.97
N TYR A 103 -2.08 13.36 -18.85
CA TYR A 103 -2.91 13.12 -17.66
C TYR A 103 -2.25 13.73 -16.41
N ASN A 104 -3.06 14.21 -15.48
CA ASN A 104 -2.60 14.61 -14.15
C ASN A 104 -2.41 13.39 -13.23
N ALA A 105 -1.94 13.61 -11.98
CA ALA A 105 -1.69 12.55 -11.00
C ALA A 105 -2.95 11.73 -10.63
N ASN A 106 -4.14 12.31 -10.79
CA ASN A 106 -5.41 11.62 -10.54
C ASN A 106 -5.95 10.86 -11.77
N GLY A 107 -5.19 10.77 -12.86
CA GLY A 107 -5.61 10.11 -14.10
C GLY A 107 -6.63 10.89 -14.92
N VAL A 108 -6.79 12.21 -14.66
CA VAL A 108 -7.69 13.08 -15.43
C VAL A 108 -6.93 13.68 -16.60
N LYS A 109 -7.54 13.63 -17.82
CA LYS A 109 -6.96 14.23 -19.03
C LYS A 109 -6.69 15.72 -18.85
N VAL A 110 -5.49 16.16 -19.22
CA VAL A 110 -5.07 17.56 -19.23
C VAL A 110 -5.04 18.04 -20.67
N GLY A 111 -5.92 18.97 -20.99
CA GLY A 111 -6.10 19.38 -22.40
C GLY A 111 -6.77 18.33 -23.24
N GLY A 112 -6.67 18.48 -24.53
CA GLY A 112 -7.14 17.51 -25.53
C GLY A 112 -5.99 16.67 -26.07
N GLU A 113 -6.33 15.59 -26.75
CA GLU A 113 -5.44 14.82 -27.62
C GLU A 113 -4.80 15.76 -28.67
N PHE A 114 -3.53 15.57 -28.94
CA PHE A 114 -2.76 16.40 -29.88
C PHE A 114 -1.81 15.57 -30.72
N ILE A 115 -1.49 16.07 -31.93
CA ILE A 115 -0.54 15.42 -32.83
C ILE A 115 0.89 15.89 -32.54
N VAL A 116 1.77 14.92 -32.42
CA VAL A 116 3.19 15.11 -32.08
C VAL A 116 3.99 15.59 -33.30
N ASN A 117 3.94 14.84 -34.41
CA ASN A 117 4.63 15.14 -35.65
C ASN A 117 4.10 16.42 -36.31
N THR A 118 4.94 17.13 -37.01
CA THR A 118 4.56 18.32 -37.81
C THR A 118 4.46 18.00 -39.31
N THR A 119 5.26 17.05 -39.78
CA THR A 119 5.19 16.51 -41.12
C THR A 119 4.11 15.42 -41.15
N ARG A 120 3.13 15.59 -42.05
CA ARG A 120 1.99 14.67 -42.22
C ARG A 120 2.01 13.96 -43.57
N MET A 121 3.17 13.91 -44.21
CA MET A 121 3.36 13.17 -45.44
C MET A 121 4.08 11.85 -45.12
N GLY A 122 3.55 10.75 -45.61
CA GLY A 122 4.04 9.42 -45.30
C GLY A 122 3.51 8.87 -44.00
N GLU A 123 3.90 7.68 -43.65
CA GLU A 123 3.56 6.99 -42.42
C GLU A 123 4.46 7.50 -41.29
N GLN A 124 3.88 7.58 -40.07
CA GLN A 124 4.57 7.89 -38.83
C GLN A 124 4.34 6.73 -37.87
N ASP A 125 5.39 6.09 -37.37
CA ASP A 125 5.33 4.79 -36.71
C ASP A 125 6.28 4.70 -35.51
N SER A 126 6.17 3.64 -34.70
CA SER A 126 7.09 3.24 -33.63
C SER A 126 7.33 4.36 -32.61
N ALA A 127 6.24 4.97 -32.11
CA ALA A 127 6.32 6.07 -31.13
C ALA A 127 6.90 5.62 -29.80
N GLN A 128 7.94 6.29 -29.33
CA GLN A 128 8.53 6.07 -28.01
C GLN A 128 8.57 7.37 -27.20
N ILE A 129 8.25 7.28 -25.90
CA ILE A 129 8.19 8.47 -25.03
C ILE A 129 9.00 8.28 -23.74
N THR A 130 9.71 9.32 -23.33
CA THR A 130 10.39 9.34 -22.02
C THR A 130 10.27 10.71 -21.36
N SER A 131 10.19 10.70 -20.02
CA SER A 131 10.23 11.92 -19.21
C SER A 131 11.67 12.48 -19.12
N LEU A 132 11.77 13.80 -18.96
CA LEU A 132 13.02 14.52 -18.85
C LEU A 132 13.23 15.09 -17.44
N LYS A 133 14.50 15.37 -17.11
CA LYS A 133 14.89 15.89 -15.79
C LYS A 133 14.27 17.25 -15.45
N ASP A 134 13.93 18.05 -16.44
CA ASP A 134 13.28 19.36 -16.27
C ASP A 134 11.76 19.28 -16.06
N GLY A 135 11.21 18.05 -15.99
CA GLY A 135 9.80 17.78 -15.82
C GLY A 135 9.02 17.71 -17.14
N GLY A 136 9.63 18.01 -18.27
CA GLY A 136 9.08 17.81 -19.59
C GLY A 136 9.20 16.37 -20.08
N PHE A 137 8.93 16.14 -21.36
CA PHE A 137 9.08 14.83 -22.00
C PHE A 137 9.54 14.97 -23.46
N VAL A 138 9.95 13.88 -24.05
CA VAL A 138 10.32 13.80 -25.47
C VAL A 138 9.65 12.57 -26.08
N VAL A 139 9.17 12.71 -27.30
CA VAL A 139 8.65 11.63 -28.14
C VAL A 139 9.60 11.46 -29.31
N SER A 140 9.98 10.21 -29.63
CA SER A 140 10.66 9.83 -30.87
C SER A 140 9.74 8.94 -31.70
N TRP A 141 9.94 8.92 -33.01
CA TRP A 141 9.17 8.10 -33.95
C TRP A 141 9.92 7.90 -35.28
N ALA A 142 9.53 6.91 -36.05
CA ALA A 142 9.95 6.74 -37.44
C ALA A 142 9.00 7.48 -38.38
N SER A 143 9.53 8.07 -39.45
CA SER A 143 8.75 8.80 -40.48
C SER A 143 9.21 8.35 -41.85
N PHE A 144 8.24 7.83 -42.66
CA PHE A 144 8.53 7.35 -44.00
C PHE A 144 8.66 8.49 -45.02
N GLY A 145 9.79 8.54 -45.72
CA GLY A 145 10.04 9.44 -46.84
C GLY A 145 10.30 10.91 -46.47
N GLN A 146 10.26 11.31 -45.21
CA GLN A 146 10.39 12.70 -44.80
C GLN A 146 11.80 13.26 -45.03
N ASP A 147 12.85 12.45 -44.96
CA ASP A 147 14.21 12.84 -45.24
C ASP A 147 14.64 12.63 -46.71
N GLY A 148 13.74 12.11 -47.54
CA GLY A 148 13.93 11.89 -48.98
C GLY A 148 14.29 10.44 -49.35
N SER A 149 14.33 9.52 -48.40
CA SER A 149 14.56 8.09 -48.59
C SER A 149 13.78 7.31 -47.52
N GLY A 150 13.49 6.05 -47.62
CA GLY A 150 12.87 5.13 -46.65
C GLY A 150 12.37 5.69 -45.29
N TRP A 151 12.58 4.97 -44.23
CA TRP A 151 12.30 5.42 -42.86
C TRP A 151 13.41 6.31 -42.31
N GLY A 152 13.04 7.38 -41.57
CA GLY A 152 13.97 8.24 -40.86
C GLY A 152 13.53 8.52 -39.43
N GLY A 153 14.44 8.46 -38.47
CA GLY A 153 14.13 8.73 -37.05
C GLY A 153 13.99 10.23 -36.76
N TYR A 154 12.93 10.60 -36.03
CA TYR A 154 12.63 11.97 -35.61
C TYR A 154 12.32 12.05 -34.11
N LEU A 155 12.40 13.27 -33.53
CA LEU A 155 11.99 13.54 -32.16
C LEU A 155 11.36 14.94 -32.02
N GLN A 156 10.45 15.08 -31.04
CA GLN A 156 9.91 16.36 -30.60
C GLN A 156 9.92 16.42 -29.06
N ARG A 157 10.48 17.51 -28.56
CA ARG A 157 10.53 17.78 -27.12
C ARG A 157 9.34 18.63 -26.67
N TYR A 158 8.90 18.42 -25.41
CA TYR A 158 7.83 19.15 -24.74
C TYR A 158 8.29 19.59 -23.36
N ASP A 159 7.81 20.74 -22.89
CA ASP A 159 7.98 21.16 -21.50
C ASP A 159 6.99 20.46 -20.56
N ALA A 160 7.07 20.75 -19.25
CA ALA A 160 6.20 20.18 -18.24
C ALA A 160 4.70 20.55 -18.40
N SER A 161 4.38 21.56 -19.20
CA SER A 161 2.99 21.95 -19.52
C SER A 161 2.45 21.25 -20.76
N GLY A 162 3.29 20.53 -21.50
CA GLY A 162 2.96 19.92 -22.80
C GLY A 162 3.12 20.85 -23.99
N ALA A 163 3.77 22.01 -23.84
CA ALA A 163 4.08 22.88 -24.95
C ALA A 163 5.34 22.41 -25.69
N LYS A 164 5.34 22.43 -27.05
CA LYS A 164 6.50 22.06 -27.86
C LYS A 164 7.70 22.95 -27.53
N VAL A 165 8.86 22.32 -27.30
CA VAL A 165 10.14 22.98 -27.08
C VAL A 165 11.02 22.75 -28.32
N GLY A 166 11.35 23.83 -29.04
CA GLY A 166 12.07 23.75 -30.30
C GLY A 166 11.20 23.22 -31.44
N VAL A 167 11.86 22.70 -32.46
CA VAL A 167 11.24 22.13 -33.66
C VAL A 167 11.45 20.62 -33.70
N GLU A 168 10.62 19.94 -34.43
CA GLU A 168 10.81 18.55 -34.84
C GLU A 168 12.22 18.37 -35.40
N THR A 169 12.95 17.39 -34.92
CA THR A 169 14.37 17.23 -35.19
C THR A 169 14.68 15.82 -35.67
N ARG A 170 15.33 15.72 -36.85
CA ARG A 170 15.83 14.44 -37.36
C ARG A 170 16.98 13.92 -36.49
N VAL A 171 16.89 12.64 -36.11
CA VAL A 171 17.86 11.98 -35.25
C VAL A 171 19.14 11.63 -36.00
N ALA A 172 19.04 10.84 -37.04
CA ALA A 172 20.16 10.37 -37.84
C ALA A 172 20.81 11.50 -38.66
N THR A 173 22.05 11.33 -38.99
CA THR A 173 22.78 12.19 -39.96
C THR A 173 22.72 11.59 -41.37
N THR A 174 22.73 10.26 -41.46
CA THR A 174 22.55 9.51 -42.70
C THR A 174 21.08 9.63 -43.15
N THR A 175 20.85 9.69 -44.46
CA THR A 175 19.53 9.74 -45.09
C THR A 175 19.37 8.68 -46.20
N LEU A 176 20.29 7.76 -46.28
CA LEU A 176 20.24 6.66 -47.23
C LEU A 176 19.64 5.44 -46.57
N SER A 177 18.63 4.83 -47.23
CA SER A 177 17.95 3.66 -46.70
C SER A 177 17.23 3.93 -45.36
N ASP A 178 16.85 2.90 -44.65
CA ASP A 178 16.02 2.98 -43.43
C ASP A 178 16.85 3.30 -42.19
N GLN A 179 16.31 4.16 -41.33
CA GLN A 179 16.71 4.37 -39.95
C GLN A 179 15.43 4.29 -39.10
N ASP A 180 15.15 3.12 -38.60
CA ASP A 180 13.88 2.75 -38.01
C ASP A 180 13.97 2.49 -36.49
N GLY A 181 12.83 2.27 -35.83
CA GLY A 181 12.70 1.92 -34.43
C GLY A 181 13.40 2.88 -33.45
N PRO A 182 13.29 4.22 -33.56
CA PRO A 182 14.04 5.14 -32.71
C PRO A 182 13.55 5.12 -31.26
N THR A 183 14.34 4.59 -30.33
CA THR A 183 14.05 4.62 -28.90
C THR A 183 14.84 5.70 -28.18
N VAL A 184 14.27 6.22 -27.08
CA VAL A 184 14.78 7.45 -26.43
C VAL A 184 14.85 7.33 -24.92
N THR A 185 15.91 7.87 -24.29
CA THR A 185 16.01 8.02 -22.85
C THR A 185 16.56 9.41 -22.46
N GLY A 186 16.02 9.97 -21.36
CA GLY A 186 16.56 11.19 -20.76
C GLY A 186 17.84 10.90 -19.97
N LEU A 187 18.88 11.72 -20.15
CA LEU A 187 20.17 11.57 -19.49
C LEU A 187 20.26 12.37 -18.18
N ALA A 188 21.17 11.98 -17.30
CA ALA A 188 21.37 12.62 -15.99
C ALA A 188 21.81 14.11 -16.08
N ASP A 189 22.44 14.52 -17.19
CA ASP A 189 22.83 15.91 -17.45
C ASP A 189 21.70 16.77 -18.06
N GLY A 190 20.49 16.18 -18.22
CA GLY A 190 19.34 16.81 -18.85
C GLY A 190 19.31 16.70 -20.37
N GLY A 191 20.33 16.07 -20.98
CA GLY A 191 20.35 15.71 -22.40
C GLY A 191 19.48 14.49 -22.72
N ILE A 192 19.55 14.01 -23.94
CA ILE A 192 18.79 12.90 -24.47
C ILE A 192 19.74 11.97 -25.22
N MET A 193 19.53 10.65 -25.10
CA MET A 193 20.13 9.66 -25.98
C MET A 193 19.03 9.02 -26.81
N VAL A 194 19.20 8.96 -28.13
CA VAL A 194 18.33 8.24 -29.05
C VAL A 194 19.15 7.17 -29.72
N VAL A 195 18.62 5.98 -29.84
CA VAL A 195 19.19 4.86 -30.60
C VAL A 195 18.20 4.37 -31.62
N TRP A 196 18.67 3.83 -32.72
CA TRP A 196 17.86 3.32 -33.84
C TRP A 196 18.61 2.22 -34.57
N GLU A 197 17.88 1.45 -35.37
CA GLU A 197 18.40 0.42 -36.27
C GLU A 197 18.46 0.90 -37.69
N GLY A 198 19.25 0.23 -38.53
CA GLY A 198 19.29 0.43 -39.96
C GLY A 198 20.62 0.91 -40.50
N ASN A 199 20.56 1.67 -41.61
CA ASN A 199 21.75 2.08 -42.35
C ASN A 199 22.49 3.26 -41.67
N GLY A 200 23.79 3.10 -41.49
CA GLY A 200 24.64 4.10 -40.93
C GLY A 200 26.08 3.97 -41.40
N LYS A 201 26.99 4.59 -40.70
CA LYS A 201 28.41 4.58 -41.09
C LYS A 201 29.03 3.18 -40.94
N ASP A 202 29.45 2.62 -42.06
CA ASP A 202 30.18 1.34 -42.16
C ASP A 202 29.36 0.09 -41.81
N ASP A 203 28.02 0.22 -41.76
CA ASP A 203 27.09 -0.87 -41.46
C ASP A 203 25.72 -0.57 -42.07
N ALA A 204 25.09 -1.53 -42.75
CA ALA A 204 23.78 -1.35 -43.39
C ALA A 204 22.64 -1.68 -42.43
N ASN A 205 22.85 -2.62 -41.50
CA ASN A 205 21.83 -3.17 -40.60
C ASN A 205 22.34 -3.15 -39.16
N GLY A 206 22.89 -2.01 -38.71
CA GLY A 206 23.54 -1.84 -37.41
C GLY A 206 22.67 -1.05 -36.41
N ILE A 207 23.08 -1.05 -35.16
CA ILE A 207 22.50 -0.16 -34.12
C ILE A 207 23.36 1.11 -34.02
N PHE A 208 22.70 2.24 -34.16
CA PHE A 208 23.32 3.58 -34.09
C PHE A 208 22.71 4.42 -32.97
N GLY A 209 23.41 5.49 -32.60
CA GLY A 209 22.94 6.38 -31.56
C GLY A 209 23.45 7.81 -31.70
N GLN A 210 22.60 8.76 -31.30
CA GLN A 210 22.92 10.20 -31.25
C GLN A 210 22.54 10.77 -29.90
N ARG A 211 23.51 11.45 -29.31
CA ARG A 211 23.28 12.23 -28.09
C ARG A 211 22.84 13.65 -28.43
N PHE A 212 21.90 14.18 -27.63
CA PHE A 212 21.48 15.57 -27.68
C PHE A 212 21.72 16.25 -26.35
N LYS A 213 22.00 17.54 -26.37
CA LYS A 213 22.11 18.38 -25.17
C LYS A 213 20.72 18.73 -24.66
N ALA A 214 20.65 19.28 -23.43
CA ALA A 214 19.44 19.77 -22.82
C ALA A 214 18.69 20.85 -23.65
N ASP A 215 19.41 21.58 -24.53
CA ASP A 215 18.81 22.55 -25.45
C ASP A 215 18.26 21.94 -26.75
N GLY A 216 18.34 20.61 -26.90
CA GLY A 216 17.91 19.88 -28.10
C GLY A 216 18.91 19.84 -29.25
N SER A 217 20.10 20.48 -29.13
CA SER A 217 21.12 20.41 -30.15
C SER A 217 21.90 19.08 -30.09
N LYS A 218 22.34 18.55 -31.26
CA LYS A 218 23.16 17.33 -31.30
C LYS A 218 24.48 17.54 -30.53
N SER A 219 24.90 16.52 -29.77
CA SER A 219 26.12 16.51 -28.98
C SER A 219 27.07 15.44 -29.49
N GLY A 220 28.10 15.88 -30.19
CA GLY A 220 29.03 14.97 -30.87
C GLY A 220 28.49 14.42 -32.18
N ALA A 221 29.21 13.46 -32.74
CA ALA A 221 28.81 12.74 -33.96
C ALA A 221 27.91 11.54 -33.59
N GLU A 222 27.13 11.07 -34.53
CA GLU A 222 26.48 9.78 -34.54
C GLU A 222 27.49 8.66 -34.30
N VAL A 223 27.17 7.69 -33.49
CA VAL A 223 28.04 6.58 -33.11
C VAL A 223 27.35 5.23 -33.38
N ARG A 224 28.12 4.27 -33.89
CA ARG A 224 27.69 2.89 -33.97
C ARG A 224 27.76 2.23 -32.59
N ILE A 225 26.66 1.67 -32.14
CA ILE A 225 26.51 0.99 -30.85
C ILE A 225 26.98 -0.45 -30.94
N SER A 226 26.44 -1.22 -31.92
CA SER A 226 26.82 -2.61 -32.18
C SER A 226 28.25 -2.73 -32.67
N THR A 227 28.90 -3.88 -32.44
CA THR A 227 30.27 -4.14 -32.95
C THR A 227 30.29 -5.21 -34.06
N ARG A 228 29.20 -5.96 -34.22
CA ARG A 228 29.01 -6.98 -35.25
C ARG A 228 28.52 -6.31 -36.53
N VAL A 229 29.23 -6.48 -37.64
CA VAL A 229 28.94 -5.86 -38.94
C VAL A 229 28.33 -6.85 -39.93
N ALA A 230 28.34 -8.15 -39.59
CA ALA A 230 27.87 -9.22 -40.49
C ALA A 230 26.52 -9.80 -40.04
N ASP A 231 25.97 -9.28 -38.94
CA ASP A 231 24.69 -9.71 -38.39
C ASP A 231 23.68 -8.57 -38.58
N ASP A 232 22.41 -8.90 -38.76
CA ASP A 232 21.31 -7.94 -38.70
C ASP A 232 21.02 -7.62 -37.25
N GLN A 233 20.94 -6.34 -36.92
CA GLN A 233 20.64 -5.90 -35.56
C GLN A 233 19.38 -5.04 -35.59
N THR A 234 18.37 -5.44 -34.78
CA THR A 234 17.06 -4.83 -34.71
C THR A 234 16.60 -4.58 -33.27
N ASP A 235 15.50 -3.88 -33.12
CA ASP A 235 14.79 -3.65 -31.85
C ASP A 235 15.66 -3.06 -30.75
N PRO A 236 16.36 -1.94 -30.97
CA PRO A 236 17.19 -1.34 -29.95
C PRO A 236 16.38 -0.66 -28.85
N VAL A 237 16.73 -0.90 -27.59
CA VAL A 237 16.17 -0.19 -26.43
C VAL A 237 17.28 0.45 -25.62
N VAL A 238 17.10 1.70 -25.20
CA VAL A 238 18.06 2.44 -24.39
C VAL A 238 17.50 2.85 -23.03
N LYS A 239 18.25 2.64 -21.95
CA LYS A 239 17.86 3.04 -20.60
C LYS A 239 19.00 3.65 -19.81
N VAL A 240 18.75 4.83 -19.20
CA VAL A 240 19.69 5.45 -18.26
C VAL A 240 19.59 4.75 -16.90
N LEU A 241 20.76 4.56 -16.25
CA LEU A 241 20.89 3.95 -14.93
C LEU A 241 21.01 5.04 -13.85
N SER A 242 20.80 4.67 -12.59
CA SER A 242 20.80 5.60 -11.46
C SER A 242 22.14 6.34 -11.26
N ASN A 243 23.27 5.78 -11.71
CA ASN A 243 24.60 6.39 -11.65
C ASN A 243 24.91 7.32 -12.85
N GLY A 244 23.92 7.52 -13.75
CA GLY A 244 24.07 8.33 -14.97
C GLY A 244 24.68 7.60 -16.16
N SER A 245 25.14 6.35 -16.01
CA SER A 245 25.48 5.46 -17.12
C SER A 245 24.21 5.09 -17.89
N TYR A 246 24.33 4.52 -19.07
CA TYR A 246 23.19 3.98 -19.79
C TYR A 246 23.55 2.67 -20.49
N VAL A 247 22.55 1.84 -20.70
CA VAL A 247 22.67 0.57 -21.41
C VAL A 247 21.81 0.60 -22.68
N VAL A 248 22.31 0.00 -23.74
CA VAL A 248 21.55 -0.29 -24.96
C VAL A 248 21.46 -1.79 -25.10
N THR A 249 20.28 -2.30 -25.41
CA THR A 249 20.01 -3.72 -25.73
C THR A 249 19.43 -3.80 -27.13
N TRP A 250 19.67 -4.90 -27.82
CA TRP A 250 19.17 -5.14 -29.17
C TRP A 250 19.14 -6.65 -29.46
N GLN A 251 18.42 -7.01 -30.47
CA GLN A 251 18.40 -8.35 -31.09
C GLN A 251 19.48 -8.40 -32.18
N SER A 252 20.14 -9.53 -32.34
CA SER A 252 21.12 -9.72 -33.42
C SER A 252 20.99 -11.14 -33.99
N ALA A 253 20.73 -11.23 -35.27
CA ALA A 253 20.66 -12.46 -36.02
C ALA A 253 21.77 -12.49 -37.09
N PRO A 254 22.39 -13.65 -37.39
CA PRO A 254 23.34 -13.76 -38.51
C PRO A 254 22.67 -13.43 -39.84
N ASP A 255 23.26 -12.53 -40.63
CA ASP A 255 22.84 -12.22 -42.01
C ASP A 255 23.15 -13.43 -42.90
N ASP A 256 22.15 -14.06 -43.50
CA ASP A 256 22.28 -15.17 -44.44
C ASP A 256 22.58 -14.68 -45.90
N GLY A 257 22.54 -13.36 -46.12
CA GLY A 257 22.91 -12.71 -47.40
C GLY A 257 21.85 -12.85 -48.50
N ASP A 258 20.63 -13.27 -48.18
CA ASP A 258 19.54 -13.41 -49.16
C ASP A 258 18.76 -12.09 -49.37
N GLY A 259 19.01 -11.08 -48.52
CA GLY A 259 18.36 -9.75 -48.58
C GLY A 259 16.92 -9.75 -48.06
N ASN A 260 16.49 -10.80 -47.41
CA ASN A 260 15.23 -10.87 -46.66
C ASN A 260 15.55 -10.64 -45.18
N ASP A 261 14.81 -9.79 -44.46
CA ASP A 261 14.95 -9.57 -43.04
C ASP A 261 14.46 -10.75 -42.16
N GLU A 262 13.87 -11.78 -42.80
CA GLU A 262 13.49 -13.03 -42.16
C GLU A 262 14.66 -14.03 -42.21
N THR A 263 15.52 -14.00 -41.16
CA THR A 263 16.68 -14.90 -41.05
C THR A 263 16.24 -16.29 -40.61
N ASP A 264 16.72 -17.34 -41.30
CA ASP A 264 16.60 -18.75 -40.87
C ASP A 264 17.49 -19.08 -39.66
N ALA A 265 18.36 -18.19 -39.23
CA ALA A 265 19.27 -18.37 -38.11
C ALA A 265 18.72 -17.74 -36.83
N PRO A 266 18.76 -18.43 -35.68
CA PRO A 266 18.25 -17.92 -34.43
C PRO A 266 18.91 -16.61 -33.99
N ALA A 267 18.09 -15.61 -33.63
CA ALA A 267 18.54 -14.36 -33.05
C ALA A 267 18.94 -14.52 -31.57
N ASP A 268 19.88 -13.72 -31.12
CA ASP A 268 20.32 -13.59 -29.71
C ASP A 268 20.17 -12.14 -29.26
N ILE A 269 19.96 -11.93 -27.94
CA ILE A 269 19.89 -10.60 -27.32
C ILE A 269 21.30 -10.16 -26.87
N TYR A 270 21.68 -8.95 -27.24
CA TYR A 270 22.94 -8.32 -26.85
C TYR A 270 22.72 -7.04 -26.04
N SER A 271 23.75 -6.65 -25.30
CA SER A 271 23.77 -5.38 -24.57
C SER A 271 25.15 -4.74 -24.60
N GLN A 272 25.20 -3.39 -24.62
CA GLN A 272 26.41 -2.59 -24.42
C GLN A 272 26.16 -1.53 -23.36
N LEU A 273 26.99 -1.55 -22.32
CA LEU A 273 26.98 -0.53 -21.28
C LEU A 273 27.86 0.67 -21.68
N PHE A 274 27.37 1.87 -21.36
CA PHE A 274 28.08 3.14 -21.55
C PHE A 274 28.18 3.91 -20.23
N ASN A 275 29.27 4.56 -19.97
CA ASN A 275 29.34 5.50 -18.85
C ASN A 275 28.57 6.80 -19.15
N ALA A 276 28.40 7.67 -18.16
CA ALA A 276 27.66 8.93 -18.29
C ALA A 276 28.23 9.88 -19.40
N ALA A 277 29.50 9.72 -19.77
CA ALA A 277 30.14 10.49 -20.86
C ALA A 277 29.89 9.87 -22.26
N GLY A 278 29.22 8.72 -22.35
CA GLY A 278 28.94 8.03 -23.60
C GLY A 278 30.10 7.15 -24.10
N VAL A 279 31.01 6.77 -23.22
CA VAL A 279 32.11 5.85 -23.56
C VAL A 279 31.70 4.43 -23.24
N LYS A 280 31.89 3.48 -24.16
CA LYS A 280 31.63 2.05 -23.95
C LYS A 280 32.39 1.53 -22.72
N VAL A 281 31.65 0.77 -21.87
CA VAL A 281 32.21 0.10 -20.68
C VAL A 281 32.19 -1.41 -20.94
N GLY A 282 33.38 -2.00 -21.01
CA GLY A 282 33.52 -3.41 -21.38
C GLY A 282 33.20 -3.68 -22.85
N ALA A 283 33.09 -4.94 -23.19
CA ALA A 283 32.69 -5.41 -24.51
C ALA A 283 31.16 -5.62 -24.57
N GLU A 284 30.63 -5.63 -25.78
CA GLU A 284 29.28 -6.11 -26.09
C GLU A 284 29.08 -7.50 -25.47
N THR A 285 27.96 -7.72 -24.82
CA THR A 285 27.68 -8.92 -24.03
C THR A 285 26.36 -9.54 -24.48
N ARG A 286 26.38 -10.86 -24.81
CA ARG A 286 25.15 -11.61 -25.03
C ARG A 286 24.37 -11.77 -23.71
N VAL A 287 23.11 -11.40 -23.75
CA VAL A 287 22.22 -11.39 -22.59
C VAL A 287 21.67 -12.77 -22.27
N ASN A 288 21.07 -13.45 -23.26
CA ASN A 288 20.51 -14.78 -23.11
C ASN A 288 21.63 -15.84 -22.93
N THR A 289 21.29 -16.95 -22.28
CA THR A 289 22.16 -18.13 -22.14
C THR A 289 21.68 -19.29 -22.99
N THR A 290 20.39 -19.39 -23.21
CA THR A 290 19.76 -20.31 -24.17
C THR A 290 19.95 -19.75 -25.58
N THR A 291 20.54 -20.52 -26.49
CA THR A 291 20.84 -20.11 -27.87
C THR A 291 20.06 -20.94 -28.90
N ALA A 292 19.13 -21.74 -28.44
CA ALA A 292 18.23 -22.50 -29.29
C ALA A 292 16.96 -21.68 -29.54
N GLY A 293 16.53 -21.56 -30.79
CA GLY A 293 15.38 -20.73 -31.18
C GLY A 293 15.64 -19.23 -31.06
N ASN A 294 14.72 -18.45 -31.55
CA ASN A 294 14.81 -17.00 -31.55
C ASN A 294 14.75 -16.43 -30.13
N GLN A 295 15.50 -15.36 -29.91
CA GLN A 295 15.45 -14.49 -28.76
C GLN A 295 15.24 -13.08 -29.33
N GLU A 296 14.09 -12.49 -29.05
CA GLU A 296 13.58 -11.30 -29.78
C GLU A 296 12.92 -10.28 -28.84
N GLU A 297 12.73 -9.07 -29.33
CA GLU A 297 12.01 -7.99 -28.64
C GLU A 297 12.54 -7.68 -27.24
N PRO A 298 13.84 -7.31 -27.11
CA PRO A 298 14.39 -7.02 -25.80
C PRO A 298 13.83 -5.73 -25.22
N ASN A 299 13.64 -5.73 -23.90
CA ASN A 299 13.36 -4.52 -23.14
C ASN A 299 14.33 -4.40 -21.96
N VAL A 300 14.59 -3.19 -21.47
CA VAL A 300 15.52 -2.97 -20.37
C VAL A 300 15.05 -1.90 -19.39
N THR A 301 15.22 -2.16 -18.09
CA THR A 301 14.95 -1.19 -17.02
C THR A 301 16.11 -1.07 -16.05
N ALA A 302 16.25 0.12 -15.44
CA ALA A 302 17.24 0.37 -14.39
C ALA A 302 16.71 -0.14 -13.05
N MET A 303 17.53 -0.89 -12.30
CA MET A 303 17.21 -1.37 -10.95
C MET A 303 17.65 -0.35 -9.89
N THR A 304 17.03 -0.42 -8.71
CA THR A 304 17.32 0.49 -7.58
C THR A 304 18.72 0.32 -7.01
N ASP A 305 19.35 -0.85 -7.17
CA ASP A 305 20.71 -1.16 -6.75
C ASP A 305 21.80 -0.62 -7.72
N GLY A 306 21.39 0.10 -8.76
CA GLY A 306 22.27 0.66 -9.78
C GLY A 306 22.56 -0.29 -10.94
N GLY A 307 22.09 -1.53 -10.88
CA GLY A 307 22.13 -2.49 -11.98
C GLY A 307 20.99 -2.30 -12.98
N TYR A 308 20.75 -3.30 -13.82
CA TYR A 308 19.65 -3.31 -14.77
C TYR A 308 19.10 -4.71 -15.00
N LEU A 309 17.86 -4.78 -15.46
CA LEU A 309 17.17 -6.00 -15.85
C LEU A 309 16.81 -5.92 -17.33
N VAL A 310 17.13 -6.98 -18.07
CA VAL A 310 16.73 -7.14 -19.47
C VAL A 310 15.66 -8.22 -19.54
N THR A 311 14.58 -7.98 -20.27
CA THR A 311 13.54 -8.96 -20.60
C THR A 311 13.51 -9.19 -22.10
N TRP A 312 13.05 -10.34 -22.57
CA TRP A 312 12.90 -10.66 -23.99
C TRP A 312 11.89 -11.80 -24.20
N ALA A 313 11.38 -11.93 -25.41
CA ALA A 313 10.60 -13.08 -25.85
C ALA A 313 11.52 -14.16 -26.47
N GLY A 314 11.20 -15.44 -26.33
CA GLY A 314 11.96 -16.48 -26.99
C GLY A 314 11.91 -17.85 -26.33
N GLN A 315 12.87 -18.70 -26.75
CA GLN A 315 13.02 -20.06 -26.24
C GLN A 315 13.93 -20.06 -24.99
N GLY A 316 13.50 -20.78 -23.95
CA GLY A 316 14.30 -20.95 -22.75
C GLY A 316 13.86 -22.16 -21.93
N THR A 317 14.37 -22.28 -20.71
CA THR A 317 14.09 -23.43 -19.86
C THR A 317 12.61 -23.59 -19.55
N GLY A 318 12.00 -24.64 -20.11
CA GLY A 318 10.61 -25.04 -19.84
C GLY A 318 9.57 -24.28 -20.63
N ASP A 319 9.97 -23.46 -21.62
CA ASP A 319 9.08 -22.78 -22.55
C ASP A 319 9.78 -22.53 -23.88
N VAL A 320 9.07 -22.70 -24.98
CA VAL A 320 9.62 -22.50 -26.35
C VAL A 320 9.28 -21.14 -26.91
N ASN A 321 8.31 -20.44 -26.33
CA ASN A 321 7.83 -19.12 -26.73
C ASN A 321 7.42 -18.31 -25.49
N GLY A 322 8.34 -18.16 -24.53
CA GLY A 322 8.09 -17.52 -23.24
C GLY A 322 8.76 -16.15 -23.11
N ILE A 323 8.45 -15.44 -22.03
CA ILE A 323 9.17 -14.25 -21.61
C ILE A 323 10.23 -14.64 -20.60
N PHE A 324 11.47 -14.20 -20.88
CA PHE A 324 12.64 -14.45 -20.03
C PHE A 324 13.27 -13.14 -19.55
N CYS A 325 14.09 -13.22 -18.51
CA CYS A 325 14.86 -12.09 -18.03
C CYS A 325 16.27 -12.49 -17.54
N GLN A 326 17.20 -11.52 -17.59
CA GLN A 326 18.51 -11.59 -16.97
C GLN A 326 18.85 -10.30 -16.26
N ARG A 327 19.25 -10.41 -15.01
CA ARG A 327 19.70 -9.28 -14.19
C ARG A 327 21.21 -9.04 -14.37
N PHE A 328 21.59 -7.77 -14.34
CA PHE A 328 22.98 -7.32 -14.38
C PHE A 328 23.26 -6.34 -13.24
N ASN A 329 24.48 -6.37 -12.70
CA ASN A 329 24.92 -5.33 -11.78
C ASN A 329 25.33 -4.04 -12.50
N ALA A 330 25.67 -2.98 -11.75
CA ALA A 330 26.05 -1.68 -12.28
C ALA A 330 27.33 -1.69 -13.17
N SER A 331 28.10 -2.78 -13.15
CA SER A 331 29.28 -2.97 -14.00
C SER A 331 29.00 -3.81 -15.26
N GLY A 332 27.74 -4.19 -15.51
CA GLY A 332 27.35 -5.00 -16.65
C GLY A 332 27.65 -6.49 -16.51
N VAL A 333 27.85 -6.99 -15.29
CA VAL A 333 28.06 -8.42 -15.01
C VAL A 333 26.74 -9.08 -14.67
N LYS A 334 26.46 -10.25 -15.27
CA LYS A 334 25.24 -11.04 -14.98
C LYS A 334 25.16 -11.40 -13.49
N VAL A 335 23.96 -11.25 -12.92
CA VAL A 335 23.62 -11.62 -11.55
C VAL A 335 22.55 -12.72 -11.58
N GLY A 336 22.87 -13.88 -11.02
CA GLY A 336 21.98 -15.05 -11.11
C GLY A 336 21.93 -15.65 -12.51
N SER A 337 20.98 -16.55 -12.71
CA SER A 337 20.70 -17.21 -13.98
C SER A 337 19.54 -16.56 -14.71
N GLU A 338 19.46 -16.79 -16.00
CA GLU A 338 18.28 -16.53 -16.82
C GLU A 338 17.03 -17.12 -16.15
N THR A 339 15.94 -16.37 -16.11
CA THR A 339 14.71 -16.75 -15.41
C THR A 339 13.50 -16.51 -16.30
N ARG A 340 12.55 -17.46 -16.32
CA ARG A 340 11.28 -17.31 -17.02
C ARG A 340 10.30 -16.47 -16.21
N ILE A 341 9.68 -15.49 -16.87
CA ILE A 341 8.70 -14.56 -16.31
C ILE A 341 7.30 -15.19 -16.27
N ASN A 342 6.78 -15.61 -17.43
CA ASN A 342 5.45 -16.18 -17.56
C ASN A 342 5.34 -17.56 -16.87
N THR A 343 4.11 -17.93 -16.49
CA THR A 343 3.76 -19.25 -15.94
C THR A 343 3.00 -20.11 -16.94
N THR A 344 2.19 -19.46 -17.79
CA THR A 344 1.48 -20.10 -18.90
C THR A 344 2.46 -20.39 -20.04
N THR A 345 2.59 -21.63 -20.43
CA THR A 345 3.58 -22.11 -21.43
C THR A 345 2.96 -22.67 -22.70
N THR A 346 1.65 -22.49 -22.89
CA THR A 346 0.89 -23.06 -24.03
C THR A 346 0.64 -22.08 -25.15
N ASP A 347 0.82 -20.77 -24.89
CA ASP A 347 0.56 -19.67 -25.81
C ASP A 347 1.88 -18.99 -26.19
N ASN A 348 1.91 -18.22 -27.27
CA ASN A 348 3.07 -17.38 -27.60
C ASN A 348 3.05 -16.13 -26.71
N GLN A 349 4.18 -15.82 -26.11
CA GLN A 349 4.38 -14.67 -25.23
C GLN A 349 5.34 -13.70 -25.94
N LEU A 350 4.92 -12.47 -26.20
CA LEU A 350 5.64 -11.48 -27.00
C LEU A 350 5.58 -10.08 -26.35
N PHE A 351 6.34 -9.12 -26.89
CA PHE A 351 6.31 -7.70 -26.54
C PHE A 351 6.43 -7.40 -25.05
N SER A 352 7.49 -7.96 -24.43
CA SER A 352 7.73 -7.75 -23.00
C SER A 352 8.17 -6.32 -22.68
N GLN A 353 7.52 -5.72 -21.67
CA GLN A 353 7.88 -4.42 -21.13
C GLN A 353 8.12 -4.53 -19.63
N VAL A 354 9.09 -3.77 -19.09
CA VAL A 354 9.43 -3.86 -17.67
C VAL A 354 9.61 -2.49 -17.02
N THR A 355 9.08 -2.33 -15.80
CA THR A 355 9.30 -1.13 -14.97
C THR A 355 9.61 -1.51 -13.53
N VAL A 356 10.46 -0.70 -12.87
CA VAL A 356 10.82 -0.87 -11.45
C VAL A 356 9.91 -0.01 -10.58
N LEU A 357 9.43 -0.58 -9.50
CA LEU A 357 8.55 0.06 -8.53
C LEU A 357 9.34 0.75 -7.40
N ALA A 358 8.67 1.61 -6.63
CA ALA A 358 9.27 2.37 -5.54
C ALA A 358 9.83 1.49 -4.40
N ASP A 359 9.28 0.28 -4.20
CA ASP A 359 9.74 -0.71 -3.23
C ASP A 359 10.99 -1.51 -3.69
N GLY A 360 11.49 -1.23 -4.89
CA GLY A 360 12.61 -1.93 -5.50
C GLY A 360 12.23 -3.22 -6.24
N GLY A 361 10.99 -3.66 -6.13
CA GLY A 361 10.42 -4.71 -6.97
C GLY A 361 10.19 -4.23 -8.41
N TYR A 362 9.69 -5.09 -9.28
CA TYR A 362 9.42 -4.73 -10.66
C TYR A 362 8.17 -5.44 -11.20
N VAL A 363 7.62 -4.88 -12.26
CA VAL A 363 6.49 -5.45 -13.00
C VAL A 363 6.92 -5.66 -14.45
N VAL A 364 6.61 -6.84 -14.98
CA VAL A 364 6.73 -7.14 -16.40
C VAL A 364 5.32 -7.26 -16.98
N ALA A 365 5.07 -6.59 -18.10
CA ALA A 365 3.88 -6.77 -18.91
C ALA A 365 4.25 -7.45 -20.23
N TRP A 366 3.35 -8.24 -20.79
CA TRP A 366 3.54 -8.90 -22.08
C TRP A 366 2.20 -9.21 -22.73
N GLU A 367 2.20 -9.51 -24.01
CA GLU A 367 1.07 -10.11 -24.68
C GLU A 367 1.17 -11.64 -24.70
N SER A 368 0.02 -12.30 -24.70
CA SER A 368 -0.13 -13.74 -24.83
C SER A 368 -1.10 -14.05 -25.97
N SER A 369 -0.56 -14.60 -27.04
CA SER A 369 -1.30 -14.90 -28.27
C SER A 369 -1.68 -16.38 -28.32
N LYS A 370 -2.99 -16.67 -28.28
CA LYS A 370 -3.53 -18.02 -28.32
C LYS A 370 -3.69 -18.54 -29.75
N ALA A 371 -3.61 -19.85 -29.93
CA ALA A 371 -3.88 -20.49 -31.22
C ALA A 371 -5.28 -20.17 -31.79
N SER A 372 -6.23 -19.73 -30.98
CA SER A 372 -7.56 -19.25 -31.40
C SER A 372 -7.55 -17.87 -32.06
N GLY A 373 -6.41 -17.17 -32.05
CA GLY A 373 -6.28 -15.79 -32.51
C GLY A 373 -6.68 -14.72 -31.47
N GLN A 374 -7.02 -15.14 -30.26
CA GLN A 374 -7.20 -14.21 -29.13
C GLN A 374 -5.83 -13.78 -28.61
N VAL A 375 -5.66 -12.49 -28.38
CA VAL A 375 -4.47 -11.89 -27.78
C VAL A 375 -4.89 -11.17 -26.50
N ASP A 376 -4.20 -11.45 -25.41
CA ASP A 376 -4.47 -10.84 -24.10
C ASP A 376 -3.20 -10.23 -23.53
N ALA A 377 -3.30 -9.07 -22.88
CA ALA A 377 -2.22 -8.46 -22.15
C ALA A 377 -2.18 -8.99 -20.71
N TYR A 378 -1.00 -9.34 -20.22
CA TYR A 378 -0.75 -9.83 -18.86
C TYR A 378 0.31 -9.00 -18.14
N THR A 379 0.29 -9.05 -16.81
CA THR A 379 1.36 -8.54 -15.94
C THR A 379 1.74 -9.59 -14.90
N GLN A 380 3.01 -9.59 -14.49
CA GLN A 380 3.52 -10.31 -13.33
C GLN A 380 4.41 -9.38 -12.51
N ARG A 381 4.13 -9.28 -11.21
CA ARG A 381 4.95 -8.54 -10.27
C ARG A 381 6.01 -9.44 -9.63
N PHE A 382 7.17 -8.84 -9.34
CA PHE A 382 8.29 -9.46 -8.66
C PHE A 382 8.74 -8.58 -7.49
N ASP A 383 9.23 -9.19 -6.42
CA ASP A 383 9.88 -8.47 -5.33
C ASP A 383 11.28 -7.97 -5.74
N ALA A 384 11.95 -7.20 -4.87
CA ALA A 384 13.29 -6.68 -5.13
C ALA A 384 14.36 -7.77 -5.31
N ASN A 385 14.10 -9.00 -4.85
CA ASN A 385 14.98 -10.16 -5.00
C ASN A 385 14.72 -10.95 -6.29
N GLY A 386 13.67 -10.59 -7.04
CA GLY A 386 13.29 -11.25 -8.27
C GLY A 386 12.37 -12.48 -8.07
N ASN A 387 11.77 -12.64 -6.90
CA ASN A 387 10.76 -13.66 -6.67
C ASN A 387 9.41 -13.19 -7.17
N LYS A 388 8.64 -14.08 -7.79
CA LYS A 388 7.26 -13.79 -8.21
C LYS A 388 6.41 -13.46 -6.98
N VAL A 389 5.68 -12.35 -7.05
CA VAL A 389 4.68 -11.98 -6.06
C VAL A 389 3.36 -12.62 -6.47
N SER A 390 2.78 -13.39 -5.55
CA SER A 390 1.47 -14.02 -5.72
C SER A 390 0.38 -13.14 -5.14
N SER A 391 -0.88 -13.36 -5.51
CA SER A 391 -2.02 -12.63 -4.94
C SER A 391 -3.16 -13.57 -4.55
N LEU A 392 -3.90 -13.20 -3.50
CA LEU A 392 -5.17 -13.79 -3.09
C LEU A 392 -6.18 -12.65 -2.98
N ALA A 393 -7.38 -12.86 -3.50
CA ALA A 393 -8.47 -11.89 -3.39
C ALA A 393 -9.69 -12.51 -2.75
N GLY A 394 -10.34 -11.76 -1.86
CA GLY A 394 -11.65 -12.02 -1.30
C GLY A 394 -12.78 -11.48 -2.19
N ASP A 395 -13.95 -11.38 -1.63
CA ASP A 395 -15.14 -10.82 -2.27
C ASP A 395 -15.89 -9.86 -1.30
N ALA A 396 -17.19 -9.70 -1.41
CA ALA A 396 -17.96 -8.84 -0.52
C ALA A 396 -18.51 -9.57 0.73
N LEU A 397 -18.01 -10.76 1.04
CA LEU A 397 -18.41 -11.58 2.19
C LEU A 397 -17.21 -11.79 3.11
N ALA A 398 -17.48 -12.18 4.35
CA ALA A 398 -16.41 -12.58 5.28
C ALA A 398 -15.61 -13.76 4.72
N ASN A 399 -14.32 -13.55 4.45
CA ASN A 399 -13.39 -14.52 3.86
C ASN A 399 -12.35 -14.99 4.88
N THR A 400 -11.74 -16.14 4.61
CA THR A 400 -10.50 -16.58 5.26
C THR A 400 -9.46 -16.82 4.18
N LEU A 401 -8.48 -15.94 4.10
CA LEU A 401 -7.45 -15.92 3.07
C LEU A 401 -6.10 -16.25 3.71
N THR A 402 -5.55 -17.41 3.38
CA THR A 402 -4.28 -17.86 3.97
C THR A 402 -3.29 -18.23 2.88
N TRP A 403 -2.10 -17.62 2.91
CA TRP A 403 -1.02 -17.95 2.03
C TRP A 403 -0.18 -19.11 2.58
N THR A 404 0.02 -20.13 1.77
CA THR A 404 0.81 -21.33 2.14
C THR A 404 2.10 -21.46 1.34
N GLY A 405 2.40 -20.51 0.45
CA GLY A 405 3.62 -20.46 -0.34
C GLY A 405 4.81 -19.91 0.45
N THR A 406 5.98 -19.87 -0.20
CA THR A 406 7.24 -19.41 0.41
C THR A 406 7.67 -18.01 -0.03
N GLY A 407 7.08 -17.46 -1.09
CA GLY A 407 7.36 -16.12 -1.60
C GLY A 407 6.38 -15.09 -1.05
N SER A 408 6.61 -13.83 -1.39
CA SER A 408 5.73 -12.72 -1.04
C SER A 408 4.34 -12.87 -1.65
N VAL A 409 3.32 -12.41 -0.91
CA VAL A 409 1.92 -12.43 -1.35
C VAL A 409 1.28 -11.05 -1.17
N ILE A 410 0.35 -10.73 -2.06
CA ILE A 410 -0.61 -9.66 -1.90
C ILE A 410 -1.96 -10.31 -1.56
N ILE A 411 -2.55 -9.94 -0.43
CA ILE A 411 -3.87 -10.41 -0.01
C ILE A 411 -4.80 -9.20 0.06
N ASP A 412 -5.90 -9.25 -0.70
CA ASP A 412 -6.96 -8.24 -0.67
C ASP A 412 -8.24 -8.90 -0.15
N GLY A 413 -8.74 -8.46 1.01
CA GLY A 413 -9.97 -8.96 1.63
C GLY A 413 -11.20 -8.54 0.84
N GLY A 414 -11.25 -7.29 0.41
CA GLY A 414 -12.37 -6.71 -0.32
C GLY A 414 -13.37 -6.01 0.58
N ALA A 415 -14.54 -6.57 0.76
CA ALA A 415 -15.51 -6.10 1.73
C ALA A 415 -15.99 -7.28 2.60
N GLY A 416 -16.45 -6.99 3.82
CA GLY A 416 -16.83 -8.03 4.78
C GLY A 416 -15.80 -8.16 5.88
N ASN A 417 -16.02 -9.00 6.87
CA ASN A 417 -15.10 -9.18 7.98
C ASN A 417 -14.12 -10.31 7.64
N ASP A 418 -12.93 -9.97 7.19
CA ASP A 418 -11.98 -10.91 6.62
C ASP A 418 -10.90 -11.35 7.62
N SER A 419 -10.37 -12.54 7.43
CA SER A 419 -9.21 -13.03 8.17
C SER A 419 -8.10 -13.40 7.20
N MET A 420 -7.02 -12.63 7.24
CA MET A 420 -5.91 -12.73 6.31
C MET A 420 -4.64 -13.18 7.02
N THR A 421 -3.96 -14.14 6.41
CA THR A 421 -2.71 -14.68 6.95
C THR A 421 -1.67 -14.77 5.83
N GLY A 422 -0.58 -14.03 5.98
CA GLY A 422 0.58 -14.05 5.10
C GLY A 422 1.50 -15.25 5.34
N GLY A 423 2.70 -15.19 4.81
CA GLY A 423 3.69 -16.27 4.82
C GLY A 423 4.91 -16.03 5.70
N ARG A 424 6.09 -16.23 5.12
CA ARG A 424 7.39 -15.96 5.75
C ARG A 424 8.17 -14.85 5.07
N ALA A 425 7.70 -14.37 3.95
CA ALA A 425 8.30 -13.32 3.16
C ALA A 425 7.60 -11.99 3.49
N ASN A 426 8.12 -10.91 2.96
CA ASN A 426 7.48 -9.60 3.10
C ASN A 426 6.17 -9.59 2.30
N ASP A 427 5.06 -9.52 2.99
CA ASP A 427 3.71 -9.62 2.45
C ASP A 427 2.98 -8.28 2.48
N HIS A 428 1.92 -8.17 1.69
CA HIS A 428 1.06 -7.00 1.65
C HIS A 428 -0.39 -7.45 1.84
N LEU A 429 -0.99 -7.07 2.95
CA LEU A 429 -2.37 -7.41 3.33
C LEU A 429 -3.20 -6.13 3.35
N ASN A 430 -4.32 -6.13 2.64
CA ASN A 430 -5.31 -5.06 2.59
C ASN A 430 -6.67 -5.61 2.99
N GLY A 431 -7.23 -5.16 4.13
CA GLY A 431 -8.53 -5.59 4.64
C GLY A 431 -9.66 -5.11 3.76
N GLY A 432 -9.70 -3.82 3.56
CA GLY A 432 -10.69 -3.15 2.73
C GLY A 432 -11.83 -2.54 3.51
N ALA A 433 -13.01 -3.11 3.49
CA ALA A 433 -14.16 -2.60 4.26
C ALA A 433 -14.75 -3.71 5.14
N GLY A 434 -14.81 -3.48 6.43
CA GLY A 434 -15.31 -4.45 7.44
C GLY A 434 -14.33 -4.56 8.59
N ASN A 435 -14.63 -5.41 9.56
CA ASN A 435 -13.76 -5.59 10.71
C ASN A 435 -12.81 -6.75 10.44
N ASP A 436 -11.59 -6.45 10.08
CA ASP A 436 -10.65 -7.41 9.51
C ASP A 436 -9.58 -7.87 10.51
N ILE A 437 -9.00 -9.03 10.24
CA ILE A 437 -7.87 -9.58 11.00
C ILE A 437 -6.71 -9.76 10.03
N LEU A 438 -5.62 -9.03 10.26
CA LEU A 438 -4.43 -9.03 9.43
C LEU A 438 -3.22 -9.59 10.19
N ASN A 439 -2.67 -10.68 9.70
CA ASN A 439 -1.47 -11.31 10.25
C ASN A 439 -0.47 -11.62 9.12
N GLY A 440 0.58 -10.82 9.02
CA GLY A 440 1.64 -11.05 8.04
C GLY A 440 2.47 -12.30 8.33
N ASN A 441 2.52 -12.77 9.58
CA ASN A 441 3.53 -13.68 10.12
C ASN A 441 4.94 -13.10 9.96
N ALA A 442 5.94 -13.99 9.70
CA ALA A 442 7.34 -13.56 9.61
C ALA A 442 7.61 -12.83 8.29
N GLY A 443 8.28 -11.73 8.36
CA GLY A 443 8.59 -10.86 7.23
C GLY A 443 8.68 -9.41 7.71
N ALA A 444 8.86 -8.50 6.79
CA ALA A 444 8.61 -7.08 7.02
C ALA A 444 7.35 -6.75 6.19
N ASP A 445 6.19 -6.84 6.84
CA ASP A 445 4.91 -6.88 6.19
C ASP A 445 4.24 -5.51 6.16
N ARG A 446 3.40 -5.28 5.18
CA ARG A 446 2.53 -4.10 5.11
C ARG A 446 1.09 -4.54 5.37
N LEU A 447 0.49 -3.97 6.43
CA LEU A 447 -0.84 -4.29 6.89
C LEU A 447 -1.71 -3.03 6.80
N ILE A 448 -2.75 -3.06 5.98
CA ILE A 448 -3.70 -1.95 5.76
C ILE A 448 -5.08 -2.47 6.13
N GLY A 449 -5.73 -1.90 7.14
CA GLY A 449 -7.09 -2.31 7.54
C GLY A 449 -8.15 -1.72 6.64
N GLY A 450 -8.31 -0.42 6.66
CA GLY A 450 -9.24 0.29 5.82
C GLY A 450 -10.45 0.84 6.55
N ASP A 451 -11.67 0.51 6.12
CA ASP A 451 -12.89 0.90 6.82
C ASP A 451 -13.29 -0.18 7.82
N GLY A 452 -13.48 0.17 9.08
CA GLY A 452 -13.97 -0.74 10.11
C GLY A 452 -13.03 -0.89 11.29
N SER A 453 -13.37 -1.79 12.22
CA SER A 453 -12.53 -2.00 13.42
C SER A 453 -11.60 -3.18 13.20
N ASP A 454 -10.34 -2.90 12.93
CA ASP A 454 -9.37 -3.87 12.43
C ASP A 454 -8.39 -4.35 13.51
N ARG A 455 -7.84 -5.52 13.28
CA ARG A 455 -6.89 -6.15 14.18
C ARG A 455 -5.61 -6.55 13.45
N TYR A 456 -4.49 -6.01 13.91
CA TYR A 456 -3.16 -6.25 13.35
C TYR A 456 -2.30 -7.08 14.28
N TYR A 457 -1.64 -8.09 13.74
CA TYR A 457 -0.61 -8.83 14.43
C TYR A 457 0.76 -8.42 13.91
N VAL A 458 1.61 -7.91 14.82
CA VAL A 458 2.95 -7.37 14.51
C VAL A 458 3.98 -8.23 15.24
N ASP A 459 4.79 -8.97 14.49
CA ASP A 459 5.83 -9.85 15.04
C ASP A 459 7.26 -9.49 14.58
N ASN A 460 7.38 -8.58 13.60
CA ASN A 460 8.65 -8.10 13.06
C ASN A 460 8.74 -6.57 13.15
N ALA A 461 9.92 -6.05 13.50
CA ALA A 461 10.16 -4.61 13.59
C ALA A 461 10.08 -3.87 12.23
N GLY A 462 10.06 -4.61 11.13
CA GLY A 462 9.85 -4.08 9.77
C GLY A 462 8.38 -4.02 9.35
N ASP A 463 7.45 -4.52 10.17
CA ASP A 463 6.03 -4.46 9.87
C ASP A 463 5.53 -3.02 9.90
N ILE A 464 4.69 -2.69 8.94
CA ILE A 464 4.07 -1.37 8.81
C ILE A 464 2.55 -1.52 8.86
N VAL A 465 1.94 -1.04 9.95
CA VAL A 465 0.49 -0.88 10.06
C VAL A 465 0.11 0.50 9.52
N SER A 466 -0.90 0.54 8.67
CA SER A 466 -1.36 1.77 8.01
C SER A 466 -2.88 1.87 8.06
N GLU A 467 -3.37 2.86 8.80
CA GLU A 467 -4.76 3.29 8.77
C GLU A 467 -4.91 4.58 7.98
N THR A 468 -5.80 4.58 7.00
CA THR A 468 -6.00 5.73 6.11
C THR A 468 -7.29 6.48 6.39
N ASN A 469 -8.25 5.85 7.10
CA ASN A 469 -9.54 6.45 7.41
C ASN A 469 -9.57 6.98 8.85
N ALA A 470 -9.41 8.30 8.98
CA ALA A 470 -9.50 9.02 10.26
C ALA A 470 -10.95 9.30 10.71
N THR A 471 -11.96 8.82 9.98
CA THR A 471 -13.36 9.12 10.25
C THR A 471 -13.93 8.12 11.25
N ALA A 472 -14.16 8.52 12.49
CA ALA A 472 -14.65 7.64 13.56
C ALA A 472 -15.95 6.86 13.23
N SER A 473 -16.76 7.31 12.27
CA SER A 473 -17.98 6.62 11.86
C SER A 473 -17.76 5.51 10.82
N THR A 474 -16.60 5.48 10.15
CA THR A 474 -16.27 4.49 9.10
C THR A 474 -14.90 3.84 9.32
N GLY A 475 -13.92 4.54 9.94
CA GLY A 475 -12.61 3.98 10.30
C GLY A 475 -12.67 3.01 11.48
N GLY A 476 -13.66 3.18 12.38
CA GLY A 476 -13.85 2.24 13.49
C GLY A 476 -12.92 2.46 14.68
N THR A 477 -12.52 1.37 15.33
CA THR A 477 -11.58 1.34 16.46
C THR A 477 -10.58 0.22 16.24
N ASP A 478 -9.34 0.58 15.99
CA ASP A 478 -8.31 -0.31 15.50
C ASP A 478 -7.36 -0.78 16.59
N SER A 479 -6.86 -1.99 16.46
CA SER A 479 -6.10 -2.64 17.52
C SER A 479 -4.84 -3.34 17.00
N VAL A 480 -3.68 -2.93 17.49
CA VAL A 480 -2.40 -3.60 17.24
C VAL A 480 -2.09 -4.59 18.38
N TYR A 481 -1.80 -5.81 18.02
CA TYR A 481 -1.32 -6.90 18.87
C TYR A 481 0.16 -7.13 18.59
N SER A 482 1.03 -6.58 19.45
CA SER A 482 2.48 -6.58 19.20
C SER A 482 3.21 -7.64 20.01
N PHE A 483 4.02 -8.45 19.33
CA PHE A 483 4.96 -9.41 19.92
C PHE A 483 6.37 -8.81 20.13
N LEU A 484 6.56 -7.53 19.81
CA LEU A 484 7.84 -6.85 19.86
C LEU A 484 8.20 -6.40 21.28
N GLY A 485 9.49 -6.23 21.56
CA GLY A 485 9.97 -5.62 22.80
C GLY A 485 9.70 -4.11 22.92
N ALA A 486 9.26 -3.44 21.85
CA ALA A 486 8.76 -2.07 21.84
C ALA A 486 7.90 -1.84 20.62
N TYR A 487 6.80 -1.09 20.77
CA TYR A 487 5.94 -0.67 19.67
C TYR A 487 5.38 0.73 19.90
N THR A 488 5.26 1.51 18.84
CA THR A 488 4.61 2.82 18.84
C THR A 488 3.46 2.79 17.83
N LEU A 489 2.27 3.19 18.27
CA LEU A 489 1.10 3.26 17.41
C LEU A 489 1.31 4.26 16.27
N GLY A 490 0.93 3.86 15.07
CA GLY A 490 0.77 4.74 13.92
C GLY A 490 -0.45 5.67 14.05
N ASP A 491 -0.59 6.58 13.08
CA ASP A 491 -1.75 7.47 13.02
C ASP A 491 -3.04 6.64 12.86
N ASN A 492 -4.16 7.13 13.40
CA ASN A 492 -5.51 6.54 13.32
C ASN A 492 -5.67 5.14 13.92
N VAL A 493 -4.81 4.72 14.85
CA VAL A 493 -4.94 3.47 15.60
C VAL A 493 -5.17 3.79 17.09
N GLU A 494 -6.21 3.20 17.71
CA GLU A 494 -6.63 3.51 19.06
C GLU A 494 -6.04 2.57 20.11
N ASN A 495 -5.86 1.29 19.80
CA ASN A 495 -5.53 0.30 20.81
C ASN A 495 -4.19 -0.41 20.54
N LEU A 496 -3.43 -0.60 21.61
CA LEU A 496 -2.21 -1.40 21.60
C LEU A 496 -2.29 -2.50 22.67
N ARG A 497 -2.09 -3.74 22.26
CA ARG A 497 -1.92 -4.86 23.18
C ARG A 497 -0.53 -5.44 23.04
N LEU A 498 0.22 -5.46 24.17
CA LEU A 498 1.57 -6.03 24.23
C LEU A 498 1.49 -7.52 24.53
N LEU A 499 1.93 -8.36 23.59
CA LEU A 499 1.88 -9.83 23.67
C LEU A 499 3.27 -10.47 23.91
N ALA A 500 4.33 -9.68 23.93
CA ALA A 500 5.67 -10.21 24.22
C ALA A 500 5.70 -10.88 25.63
N THR A 501 6.37 -12.01 25.74
CA THR A 501 6.48 -12.77 27.00
C THR A 501 7.49 -12.17 28.01
N GLY A 502 8.23 -11.15 27.61
CA GLY A 502 9.19 -10.41 28.40
C GLY A 502 8.83 -8.93 28.50
N ASN A 503 9.80 -8.10 28.84
CA ASN A 503 9.61 -6.65 28.88
C ASN A 503 9.26 -6.13 27.50
N ALA A 504 8.19 -5.33 27.42
CA ALA A 504 7.75 -4.69 26.18
C ALA A 504 7.28 -3.26 26.46
N ASN A 505 7.72 -2.32 25.64
CA ASN A 505 7.33 -0.92 25.77
C ASN A 505 6.23 -0.58 24.77
N GLY A 506 5.22 0.17 25.23
CA GLY A 506 4.11 0.64 24.38
C GLY A 506 4.06 2.16 24.37
N THR A 507 3.92 2.75 23.20
CA THR A 507 3.70 4.20 23.05
C THR A 507 2.46 4.43 22.16
N GLY A 508 1.53 5.25 22.63
CA GLY A 508 0.37 5.70 21.91
C GLY A 508 0.70 6.80 20.87
N ASN A 509 -0.33 7.35 20.28
CA ASN A 509 -0.24 8.43 19.29
C ASN A 509 -0.90 9.73 19.84
N SER A 510 -1.63 10.47 19.01
CA SER A 510 -2.34 11.69 19.41
C SER A 510 -3.84 11.48 19.66
N LEU A 511 -4.33 10.26 19.54
CA LEU A 511 -5.72 9.89 19.82
C LEU A 511 -5.85 9.44 21.29
N ASN A 512 -7.09 9.19 21.70
CA ASN A 512 -7.36 8.55 22.99
C ASN A 512 -7.04 7.05 22.88
N ASN A 513 -5.90 6.63 23.42
CA ASN A 513 -5.43 5.26 23.28
C ASN A 513 -5.75 4.38 24.50
N VAL A 514 -5.99 3.10 24.26
CA VAL A 514 -5.95 2.06 25.28
C VAL A 514 -4.71 1.22 25.07
N ILE A 515 -3.83 1.19 26.07
CA ILE A 515 -2.62 0.36 26.04
C ILE A 515 -2.74 -0.75 27.06
N ASP A 516 -2.96 -1.98 26.57
CA ASP A 516 -2.96 -3.19 27.40
C ASP A 516 -1.52 -3.60 27.73
N ALA A 517 -1.19 -3.56 29.02
CA ALA A 517 0.12 -3.95 29.51
C ALA A 517 0.37 -5.45 29.29
N GLY A 518 1.56 -5.77 28.78
CA GLY A 518 2.03 -7.13 28.66
C GLY A 518 2.57 -7.67 29.99
N ALA A 519 3.07 -8.88 29.95
CA ALA A 519 3.85 -9.43 31.06
C ALA A 519 5.24 -8.76 31.13
N GLY A 520 5.84 -8.70 32.30
CA GLY A 520 7.19 -8.17 32.50
C GLY A 520 7.22 -6.70 32.90
N ASN A 521 8.38 -6.07 32.76
CA ASN A 521 8.60 -4.69 33.21
C ASN A 521 8.46 -3.78 31.96
N ASN A 522 7.41 -2.97 31.89
CA ASN A 522 7.06 -2.22 30.72
C ASN A 522 7.21 -0.69 30.96
N ILE A 523 7.54 0.03 29.91
CA ILE A 523 7.38 1.47 29.87
C ILE A 523 6.19 1.74 28.93
N LEU A 524 5.10 2.23 29.51
CA LEU A 524 3.88 2.57 28.78
C LEU A 524 3.74 4.09 28.74
N ASN A 525 3.48 4.63 27.57
CA ASN A 525 3.30 6.06 27.36
C ASN A 525 2.04 6.30 26.51
N GLY A 526 1.01 6.91 27.10
CA GLY A 526 -0.24 7.22 26.38
C GLY A 526 -0.01 8.15 25.20
N GLY A 527 0.80 9.18 25.37
CA GLY A 527 1.05 10.17 24.33
C GLY A 527 0.33 11.48 24.58
N ALA A 528 -0.46 11.89 23.61
CA ALA A 528 -1.36 13.01 23.75
C ALA A 528 -2.80 12.52 23.51
N GLY A 529 -3.73 12.93 24.33
CA GLY A 529 -5.12 12.45 24.29
C GLY A 529 -5.66 12.26 25.69
N ILE A 530 -6.70 11.46 25.81
CA ILE A 530 -7.20 10.92 27.08
C ILE A 530 -6.97 9.42 27.04
N ASP A 531 -5.87 8.99 27.64
CA ASP A 531 -5.32 7.66 27.45
C ASP A 531 -5.60 6.74 28.63
N THR A 532 -5.72 5.45 28.38
CA THR A 532 -5.98 4.41 29.38
C THR A 532 -4.84 3.40 29.43
N ALA A 533 -4.19 3.28 30.59
CA ALA A 533 -3.35 2.12 30.88
C ALA A 533 -4.25 0.99 31.40
N SER A 534 -4.22 -0.15 30.70
CA SER A 534 -5.12 -1.27 30.95
C SER A 534 -4.34 -2.50 31.41
N TYR A 535 -4.81 -3.11 32.49
CA TYR A 535 -4.30 -4.35 33.06
C TYR A 535 -5.33 -5.50 33.00
N VAL A 536 -6.31 -5.38 32.14
CA VAL A 536 -7.43 -6.34 32.02
C VAL A 536 -6.95 -7.79 31.79
N TYR A 537 -5.77 -7.95 31.24
CA TYR A 537 -5.16 -9.28 30.97
C TYR A 537 -4.12 -9.69 32.02
N ALA A 538 -3.95 -8.96 33.11
CA ALA A 538 -3.03 -9.35 34.16
C ALA A 538 -3.45 -10.65 34.82
N THR A 539 -2.51 -11.47 35.24
CA THR A 539 -2.75 -12.81 35.79
C THR A 539 -2.87 -12.87 37.31
N ALA A 540 -2.73 -11.73 37.99
CA ALA A 540 -2.90 -11.53 39.40
C ALA A 540 -3.23 -10.06 39.68
N ALA A 541 -3.54 -9.76 40.97
CA ALA A 541 -3.84 -8.41 41.45
C ALA A 541 -2.82 -7.36 41.04
N VAL A 542 -3.29 -6.19 40.68
CA VAL A 542 -2.49 -5.06 40.18
C VAL A 542 -2.47 -3.93 41.21
N THR A 543 -1.32 -3.27 41.34
CA THR A 543 -1.18 -2.00 42.06
C THR A 543 -0.61 -0.97 41.11
N ALA A 544 -1.39 0.03 40.71
CA ALA A 544 -0.98 1.05 39.78
C ALA A 544 -1.32 2.46 40.28
N ASN A 545 -0.41 3.42 40.00
CA ASN A 545 -0.57 4.80 40.43
C ASN A 545 -0.10 5.76 39.32
N LEU A 546 -1.02 6.56 38.77
CA LEU A 546 -0.75 7.56 37.73
C LEU A 546 0.07 8.76 38.25
N GLY A 547 0.07 9.00 39.56
CA GLY A 547 0.91 10.04 40.18
C GLY A 547 2.41 9.72 40.18
N LEU A 548 2.82 8.49 39.85
CA LEU A 548 4.21 8.04 39.80
C LEU A 548 4.72 7.97 38.37
N THR A 549 5.72 8.75 38.03
CA THR A 549 6.39 8.73 36.71
C THR A 549 7.65 7.85 36.69
N THR A 550 7.90 7.10 37.77
CA THR A 550 9.00 6.14 37.89
C THR A 550 8.47 4.72 37.95
N ALA A 551 9.35 3.75 37.72
CA ALA A 551 8.98 2.34 37.75
C ALA A 551 8.32 1.97 39.07
N GLN A 552 7.18 1.30 39.04
CA GLN A 552 6.35 0.85 40.14
C GLN A 552 6.05 -0.63 40.03
N ALA A 553 6.07 -1.34 41.16
CA ALA A 553 5.75 -2.77 41.18
C ALA A 553 4.24 -2.95 41.01
N THR A 554 3.81 -3.35 39.81
CA THR A 554 2.39 -3.52 39.43
C THR A 554 1.84 -4.90 39.78
N GLY A 555 2.65 -5.81 40.34
CA GLY A 555 2.21 -7.12 40.77
C GLY A 555 1.93 -8.06 39.60
N GLY A 556 0.67 -8.18 39.18
CA GLY A 556 0.24 -9.10 38.10
C GLY A 556 0.81 -8.84 36.72
N SER A 557 1.50 -7.69 36.52
CA SER A 557 2.13 -7.30 35.25
C SER A 557 3.62 -6.93 35.39
N GLY A 558 4.25 -7.17 36.55
CA GLY A 558 5.68 -6.92 36.78
C GLY A 558 5.99 -5.56 37.41
N THR A 559 6.91 -4.79 36.82
CA THR A 559 7.31 -3.45 37.30
C THR A 559 7.21 -2.47 36.14
N ASP A 560 6.19 -1.61 36.16
CA ASP A 560 5.87 -0.76 35.02
C ASP A 560 6.13 0.72 35.32
N THR A 561 6.39 1.47 34.25
CA THR A 561 6.45 2.93 34.27
C THR A 561 5.29 3.45 33.40
N LEU A 562 4.41 4.26 34.01
CA LEU A 562 3.26 4.85 33.37
C LEU A 562 3.51 6.33 33.11
N LEU A 563 3.37 6.76 31.86
CA LEU A 563 3.61 8.14 31.44
C LEU A 563 2.41 8.63 30.62
N ASN A 564 1.92 9.84 30.91
CA ASN A 564 0.87 10.49 30.14
C ASN A 564 -0.41 9.65 30.00
N PHE A 565 -0.95 9.17 31.12
CA PHE A 565 -2.24 8.51 31.19
C PHE A 565 -3.18 9.26 32.12
N GLU A 566 -4.44 9.34 31.72
CA GLU A 566 -5.54 9.89 32.47
C GLU A 566 -6.37 8.80 33.14
N ASN A 567 -6.37 7.58 32.57
CA ASN A 567 -7.25 6.51 33.02
C ASN A 567 -6.49 5.23 33.36
N LEU A 568 -7.06 4.43 34.31
CA LEU A 568 -6.61 3.09 34.65
C LEU A 568 -7.74 2.09 34.57
N THR A 569 -7.46 0.93 33.98
CA THR A 569 -8.31 -0.25 34.10
C THR A 569 -7.54 -1.36 34.79
N GLY A 570 -8.12 -1.92 35.83
CA GLY A 570 -7.57 -3.04 36.60
C GLY A 570 -7.75 -4.39 35.92
N SER A 571 -7.63 -5.44 36.71
CA SER A 571 -7.65 -6.83 36.28
C SER A 571 -8.97 -7.54 36.68
N ALA A 572 -8.95 -8.84 36.74
CA ALA A 572 -10.03 -9.65 37.31
C ALA A 572 -9.72 -10.09 38.77
N TYR A 573 -8.80 -9.39 39.45
CA TYR A 573 -8.33 -9.70 40.81
C TYR A 573 -8.45 -8.45 41.69
N HIS A 574 -8.08 -8.58 42.99
CA HIS A 574 -8.18 -7.50 43.96
C HIS A 574 -7.15 -6.41 43.75
N ASP A 575 -7.50 -5.38 43.05
CA ASP A 575 -6.59 -4.34 42.56
C ASP A 575 -6.50 -3.12 43.50
N THR A 576 -5.45 -2.36 43.38
CA THR A 576 -5.29 -1.06 44.01
C THR A 576 -4.90 -0.03 42.93
N LEU A 577 -5.83 0.82 42.58
CA LEU A 577 -5.65 1.83 41.52
C LEU A 577 -5.67 3.24 42.13
N THR A 578 -4.70 4.05 41.76
CA THR A 578 -4.61 5.43 42.20
C THR A 578 -4.44 6.36 40.99
N GLY A 579 -5.29 7.37 40.92
CA GLY A 579 -5.21 8.44 39.92
C GLY A 579 -4.09 9.45 40.23
N ASN A 580 -4.18 10.60 39.64
CA ASN A 580 -3.22 11.69 39.78
C ASN A 580 -3.92 12.99 40.24
N ALA A 581 -3.49 14.16 39.78
CA ALA A 581 -4.09 15.45 40.11
C ALA A 581 -5.02 16.01 38.99
N LEU A 582 -5.30 15.21 37.96
CA LEU A 582 -6.20 15.52 36.86
C LEU A 582 -7.50 14.71 37.02
N ALA A 583 -8.50 15.02 36.23
CA ALA A 583 -9.69 14.18 36.15
C ALA A 583 -9.33 12.79 35.57
N ASN A 584 -9.59 11.73 36.34
CA ASN A 584 -9.26 10.37 35.98
C ASN A 584 -10.52 9.50 35.87
N THR A 585 -10.47 8.48 35.04
CA THR A 585 -11.40 7.35 35.08
C THR A 585 -10.68 6.12 35.60
N LEU A 586 -11.12 5.59 36.74
CA LEU A 586 -10.59 4.39 37.34
C LEU A 586 -11.62 3.26 37.29
N THR A 587 -11.29 2.13 36.66
CA THR A 587 -12.16 0.96 36.57
C THR A 587 -11.47 -0.21 37.23
N GLY A 588 -12.05 -0.76 38.33
CA GLY A 588 -11.50 -1.89 39.08
C GLY A 588 -11.57 -3.18 38.30
N GLY A 589 -12.79 -3.53 37.87
CA GLY A 589 -13.06 -4.73 37.10
C GLY A 589 -13.79 -5.79 37.91
N ALA A 590 -13.19 -6.92 38.11
CA ALA A 590 -13.72 -7.94 39.01
C ALA A 590 -12.72 -8.15 40.14
N GLY A 591 -13.26 -8.34 41.34
CA GLY A 591 -12.39 -8.49 42.52
C GLY A 591 -12.87 -7.61 43.66
N ASN A 592 -12.11 -7.52 44.76
CA ASN A 592 -12.40 -6.55 45.80
C ASN A 592 -11.36 -5.43 45.70
N ASP A 593 -11.71 -4.37 45.00
CA ASP A 593 -10.76 -3.37 44.58
C ASP A 593 -10.68 -2.16 45.51
N THR A 594 -9.58 -1.45 45.44
CA THR A 594 -9.39 -0.17 46.14
C THR A 594 -9.03 0.89 45.10
N LEU A 595 -9.95 1.80 44.85
CA LEU A 595 -9.79 2.90 43.89
C LEU A 595 -9.66 4.22 44.64
N ASN A 596 -8.66 5.03 44.27
CA ASN A 596 -8.46 6.37 44.79
C ASN A 596 -8.25 7.35 43.64
N GLY A 597 -9.23 8.24 43.37
CA GLY A 597 -9.17 9.22 42.33
C GLY A 597 -8.00 10.19 42.48
N GLY A 598 -7.81 10.74 43.69
CA GLY A 598 -6.73 11.65 43.97
C GLY A 598 -7.20 13.10 44.09
N ALA A 599 -6.89 13.91 43.14
CA ALA A 599 -7.45 15.24 43.02
C ALA A 599 -7.91 15.45 41.56
N GLY A 600 -8.98 16.15 41.39
CA GLY A 600 -9.60 16.27 40.06
C GLY A 600 -11.10 15.94 40.19
N ASN A 601 -11.78 15.88 39.08
CA ASN A 601 -13.17 15.39 39.07
C ASN A 601 -13.15 13.96 38.45
N ASP A 602 -13.12 12.98 39.35
CA ASP A 602 -12.81 11.60 38.99
C ASP A 602 -14.08 10.77 38.77
N LEU A 603 -13.99 9.78 37.90
CA LEU A 603 -14.99 8.75 37.70
C LEU A 603 -14.44 7.42 38.24
N LEU A 604 -15.11 6.86 39.26
CA LEU A 604 -14.73 5.61 39.88
C LEU A 604 -15.80 4.54 39.61
N ILE A 605 -15.39 3.44 38.95
CA ILE A 605 -16.19 2.26 38.66
C ILE A 605 -15.56 1.07 39.35
N GLY A 606 -16.15 0.60 40.45
CA GLY A 606 -15.62 -0.53 41.21
C GLY A 606 -15.66 -1.82 40.39
N GLY A 607 -16.81 -2.10 39.82
CA GLY A 607 -17.11 -3.36 39.13
C GLY A 607 -17.68 -4.41 40.08
N THR A 608 -17.39 -5.69 39.81
CA THR A 608 -17.98 -6.76 40.66
C THR A 608 -17.09 -7.11 41.83
N GLY A 609 -17.64 -7.11 43.03
CA GLY A 609 -16.90 -7.47 44.26
C GLY A 609 -17.32 -6.70 45.49
N LEU A 610 -16.45 -6.55 46.43
CA LEU A 610 -16.57 -5.61 47.55
C LEU A 610 -15.49 -4.54 47.38
N ASP A 611 -15.90 -3.38 46.86
CA ASP A 611 -14.96 -2.34 46.47
C ASP A 611 -14.87 -1.21 47.48
N LYS A 612 -13.71 -0.56 47.54
CA LYS A 612 -13.46 0.63 48.34
C LYS A 612 -13.13 1.78 47.42
N LEU A 613 -13.99 2.75 47.38
CA LEU A 613 -13.90 3.88 46.48
C LEU A 613 -13.61 5.16 47.27
N TYR A 614 -12.57 5.86 46.88
CA TYR A 614 -12.17 7.16 47.44
C TYR A 614 -12.06 8.15 46.29
N GLY A 615 -12.94 9.14 46.26
CA GLY A 615 -12.91 10.19 45.24
C GLY A 615 -11.69 11.10 45.38
N GLY A 616 -11.47 11.56 46.64
CA GLY A 616 -10.38 12.46 46.96
C GLY A 616 -10.85 13.91 47.04
N ALA A 617 -10.22 14.78 46.24
CA ALA A 617 -10.56 16.18 46.23
C ALA A 617 -11.09 16.59 44.83
N GLY A 618 -12.30 17.08 44.79
CA GLY A 618 -12.98 17.47 43.54
C GLY A 618 -14.46 17.10 43.57
N ALA A 619 -15.08 17.15 42.39
CA ALA A 619 -16.45 16.71 42.21
C ALA A 619 -16.42 15.33 41.57
N ASP A 620 -16.43 14.28 42.41
CA ASP A 620 -16.21 12.93 41.98
C ASP A 620 -17.51 12.16 41.70
N LYS A 621 -17.44 11.21 40.81
CA LYS A 621 -18.57 10.37 40.43
C LYS A 621 -18.27 8.91 40.75
N PHE A 622 -19.12 8.29 41.58
CA PHE A 622 -19.10 6.88 41.90
C PHE A 622 -20.20 6.20 41.11
N ASP A 623 -19.81 5.39 40.13
CA ASP A 623 -20.67 4.88 39.08
C ASP A 623 -20.92 3.39 39.26
N PHE A 624 -22.20 3.00 39.30
CA PHE A 624 -22.66 1.62 39.47
C PHE A 624 -23.56 1.24 38.29
N ASN A 625 -23.08 0.33 37.46
CA ASN A 625 -23.67 0.03 36.16
C ASN A 625 -24.52 -1.25 36.10
N ALA A 626 -24.38 -2.12 37.11
CA ALA A 626 -25.12 -3.36 37.18
C ALA A 626 -25.41 -3.76 38.64
N LEU A 627 -26.56 -4.38 38.92
CA LEU A 627 -26.92 -4.80 40.28
C LEU A 627 -25.95 -5.81 40.91
N ASN A 628 -25.25 -6.60 40.08
CA ASN A 628 -24.25 -7.56 40.54
C ASN A 628 -22.90 -6.92 40.92
N GLU A 629 -22.74 -5.63 40.69
CA GLU A 629 -21.59 -4.86 41.19
C GLU A 629 -21.73 -4.57 42.68
N MET A 630 -22.97 -4.53 43.21
CA MET A 630 -23.28 -4.19 44.60
C MET A 630 -23.82 -5.39 45.34
N GLY A 631 -23.31 -5.69 46.52
CA GLY A 631 -23.75 -6.78 47.35
C GLY A 631 -24.64 -6.35 48.52
N LEU A 632 -25.13 -7.32 49.25
CA LEU A 632 -25.94 -7.13 50.49
C LEU A 632 -25.13 -7.45 51.72
N GLY A 633 -25.22 -6.58 52.75
CA GLY A 633 -24.55 -6.78 54.04
C GLY A 633 -23.07 -6.41 54.02
N ALA A 634 -22.48 -6.21 55.19
CA ALA A 634 -21.16 -5.67 55.40
C ALA A 634 -20.01 -6.46 54.76
N ALA A 635 -20.24 -7.68 54.34
CA ALA A 635 -19.22 -8.54 53.72
C ALA A 635 -19.20 -8.49 52.22
N LEU A 636 -20.22 -7.84 51.60
CA LEU A 636 -20.40 -7.89 50.13
C LEU A 636 -20.69 -6.53 49.50
N ARG A 637 -21.15 -5.54 50.32
CA ARG A 637 -21.46 -4.20 49.76
C ARG A 637 -20.26 -3.33 49.61
N ASP A 638 -20.28 -2.48 48.61
CA ASP A 638 -19.24 -1.47 48.36
C ASP A 638 -19.20 -0.37 49.38
N VAL A 639 -18.04 0.25 49.48
CA VAL A 639 -17.76 1.30 50.44
C VAL A 639 -17.23 2.54 49.74
N ILE A 640 -17.96 3.65 49.82
CA ILE A 640 -17.45 4.96 49.47
C ILE A 640 -16.85 5.59 50.73
N GLY A 641 -15.53 5.82 50.71
CA GLY A 641 -14.75 6.14 51.92
C GLY A 641 -14.76 7.61 52.32
N ASP A 642 -14.99 8.52 51.37
CA ASP A 642 -14.76 9.96 51.59
C ASP A 642 -15.75 10.90 50.89
N PHE A 643 -16.96 10.42 50.58
CA PHE A 643 -18.01 11.17 49.88
C PHE A 643 -18.29 12.54 50.52
N LYS A 644 -18.26 13.59 49.71
CA LYS A 644 -18.49 15.00 50.10
C LYS A 644 -19.43 15.72 49.16
N SER A 645 -20.70 15.78 49.53
CA SER A 645 -21.70 16.55 48.78
C SER A 645 -21.30 18.03 48.59
N SER A 646 -20.51 18.62 49.50
CA SER A 646 -20.02 20.00 49.42
C SER A 646 -18.96 20.21 48.34
N GLU A 647 -18.27 19.20 47.88
CA GLU A 647 -17.32 19.21 46.76
C GLU A 647 -17.99 18.90 45.44
N GLY A 648 -19.24 18.41 45.48
CA GLY A 648 -20.02 18.13 44.31
C GLY A 648 -20.09 16.66 43.92
N ASP A 649 -19.67 15.77 44.83
CA ASP A 649 -19.67 14.32 44.60
C ASP A 649 -21.06 13.78 44.25
N LYS A 650 -21.09 12.74 43.43
CA LYS A 650 -22.31 12.09 42.99
C LYS A 650 -22.19 10.56 43.04
N ILE A 651 -23.31 9.92 43.36
CA ILE A 651 -23.49 8.49 43.20
C ILE A 651 -24.39 8.31 41.94
N ASP A 652 -23.86 7.67 40.91
CA ASP A 652 -24.57 7.45 39.66
C ASP A 652 -25.18 6.04 39.63
N LEU A 653 -26.52 6.00 39.53
CA LEU A 653 -27.32 4.81 39.40
C LEU A 653 -28.14 4.84 38.10
N SER A 654 -27.88 5.79 37.21
CA SER A 654 -28.75 6.07 36.05
C SER A 654 -28.76 4.97 35.00
N THR A 655 -27.79 4.09 35.01
CA THR A 655 -27.71 2.90 34.13
C THR A 655 -28.46 1.69 34.69
N LEU A 656 -28.84 1.73 35.98
CA LEU A 656 -29.56 0.64 36.65
C LEU A 656 -31.05 0.77 36.40
N ASP A 657 -31.68 -0.34 36.05
CA ASP A 657 -33.12 -0.43 35.92
C ASP A 657 -33.76 -0.51 37.31
N ALA A 658 -34.54 0.50 37.66
CA ALA A 658 -35.23 0.59 38.93
C ALA A 658 -36.47 -0.34 39.03
N ASN A 659 -36.87 -1.04 37.94
CA ASN A 659 -37.99 -1.96 37.91
C ASN A 659 -37.77 -3.15 36.98
N LEU A 660 -37.16 -4.20 37.46
CA LEU A 660 -36.86 -5.41 36.70
C LEU A 660 -38.06 -6.16 36.13
N ALA A 661 -39.32 -5.76 36.50
CA ALA A 661 -40.52 -6.37 35.98
C ALA A 661 -40.94 -5.81 34.59
N THR A 662 -40.32 -4.74 34.12
CA THR A 662 -40.55 -4.10 32.81
C THR A 662 -39.36 -4.25 31.89
N THR A 663 -39.47 -3.78 30.67
CA THR A 663 -38.39 -3.78 29.69
C THR A 663 -37.81 -2.38 29.44
N ALA A 664 -38.36 -1.36 30.12
CA ALA A 664 -37.85 0.00 30.08
C ALA A 664 -36.86 0.19 31.22
N ASN A 665 -35.87 1.06 31.05
CA ASN A 665 -34.98 1.46 32.11
C ASN A 665 -35.68 2.61 32.90
N GLU A 666 -36.22 2.31 34.08
CA GLU A 666 -36.86 3.29 34.95
C GLU A 666 -35.85 3.90 35.92
N ALA A 667 -36.05 5.18 36.25
CA ALA A 667 -35.23 5.91 37.22
C ALA A 667 -35.59 5.61 38.67
N PHE A 668 -34.58 5.58 39.53
CA PHE A 668 -34.81 5.47 40.98
C PHE A 668 -35.39 6.77 41.57
N SER A 669 -36.22 6.60 42.59
CA SER A 669 -36.77 7.69 43.42
C SER A 669 -36.16 7.72 44.79
N PHE A 670 -35.46 8.77 45.15
CA PHE A 670 -34.88 8.94 46.48
C PHE A 670 -35.92 9.35 47.50
N ILE A 671 -36.15 8.53 48.53
CA ILE A 671 -37.15 8.76 49.57
C ILE A 671 -36.54 9.25 50.91
N GLY A 672 -35.28 9.72 50.87
CA GLY A 672 -34.58 10.18 52.07
C GLY A 672 -34.28 9.07 53.06
N SER A 673 -34.52 9.29 54.36
CA SER A 673 -34.31 8.28 55.41
C SER A 673 -35.54 7.46 55.75
N SER A 674 -36.62 7.65 55.01
CA SER A 674 -37.88 6.90 55.25
C SER A 674 -37.70 5.40 54.99
N ALA A 675 -38.47 4.56 55.68
CA ALA A 675 -38.49 3.14 55.32
C ALA A 675 -39.15 2.96 53.97
N PHE A 676 -38.77 1.90 53.25
CA PHE A 676 -39.42 1.51 51.99
C PHE A 676 -40.97 1.43 52.14
N SER A 677 -41.68 1.87 51.15
CA SER A 677 -43.15 1.78 51.13
C SER A 677 -43.60 0.34 50.93
N SER A 678 -44.89 0.10 51.02
CA SER A 678 -45.47 -1.24 50.80
C SER A 678 -45.33 -1.73 49.35
N ASN A 679 -44.90 -0.85 48.45
CA ASN A 679 -44.41 -1.17 47.11
C ASN A 679 -43.09 -0.39 46.96
N ALA A 680 -41.99 -1.08 47.10
CA ALA A 680 -40.66 -0.47 47.14
C ALA A 680 -39.98 -0.34 45.75
N THR A 681 -40.65 -0.80 44.68
CA THR A 681 -40.12 -0.75 43.31
C THR A 681 -39.56 0.63 42.98
N GLY A 682 -38.29 0.68 42.57
CA GLY A 682 -37.58 1.91 42.17
C GLY A 682 -37.31 2.89 43.30
N GLN A 683 -37.39 2.49 44.57
CA GLN A 683 -37.04 3.35 45.69
C GLN A 683 -35.57 3.20 46.13
N VAL A 684 -34.91 4.31 46.38
CA VAL A 684 -33.63 4.35 47.10
C VAL A 684 -33.77 5.17 48.38
N ARG A 685 -33.16 4.72 49.45
CA ARG A 685 -33.19 5.37 50.77
C ARG A 685 -31.81 5.38 51.42
N PHE A 686 -31.53 6.40 52.25
CA PHE A 686 -30.26 6.51 52.98
C PHE A 686 -30.54 6.47 54.49
N ALA A 687 -29.98 5.49 55.17
CA ALA A 687 -30.10 5.38 56.61
C ALA A 687 -28.86 4.70 57.26
N GLY A 688 -28.37 5.29 58.38
CA GLY A 688 -27.23 4.71 59.11
C GLY A 688 -25.92 4.65 58.32
N GLY A 689 -25.73 5.55 57.38
CA GLY A 689 -24.53 5.56 56.52
C GLY A 689 -24.61 4.57 55.35
N ILE A 690 -25.79 4.02 55.06
CA ILE A 690 -25.98 3.07 53.95
C ILE A 690 -27.09 3.57 53.03
N LEU A 691 -26.80 3.57 51.73
CA LEU A 691 -27.75 3.71 50.66
C LEU A 691 -28.31 2.31 50.33
N TYR A 692 -29.63 2.15 50.43
CA TYR A 692 -30.37 0.96 50.07
C TYR A 692 -31.18 1.20 48.84
N GLY A 693 -31.21 0.27 47.91
CA GLY A 693 -32.08 0.34 46.74
C GLY A 693 -32.95 -0.90 46.57
N SER A 694 -34.19 -0.68 46.06
CA SER A 694 -35.13 -1.75 45.76
C SER A 694 -35.61 -1.66 44.31
N THR A 695 -35.61 -2.79 43.63
CA THR A 695 -36.00 -2.92 42.20
C THR A 695 -37.28 -3.72 42.03
N ASP A 696 -37.90 -4.16 43.14
CA ASP A 696 -39.18 -4.92 43.13
C ASP A 696 -40.19 -4.39 44.16
N ALA A 697 -41.30 -5.07 44.31
CA ALA A 697 -42.44 -4.61 45.13
C ALA A 697 -42.32 -4.95 46.61
N ASP A 698 -41.36 -5.74 47.04
CA ASP A 698 -41.18 -6.07 48.43
C ASP A 698 -40.38 -4.97 49.17
N THR A 699 -40.19 -5.13 50.47
CA THR A 699 -39.51 -4.12 51.31
C THR A 699 -38.05 -4.48 51.63
N ALA A 700 -37.50 -5.51 51.02
CA ALA A 700 -36.09 -5.81 51.08
C ALA A 700 -35.30 -4.86 50.19
N ALA A 701 -33.98 -4.79 50.36
CA ALA A 701 -33.11 -4.10 49.43
C ALA A 701 -32.43 -5.13 48.50
N GLU A 702 -32.31 -4.84 47.25
CA GLU A 702 -31.55 -5.66 46.27
C GLU A 702 -30.10 -5.23 46.22
N PHE A 703 -29.76 -4.00 46.66
CA PHE A 703 -28.37 -3.56 46.77
C PHE A 703 -28.16 -2.62 47.96
N GLU A 704 -26.94 -2.58 48.43
CA GLU A 704 -26.45 -1.68 49.48
C GLU A 704 -25.15 -1.03 49.09
N ILE A 705 -24.97 0.29 49.36
CA ILE A 705 -23.72 1.00 49.26
C ILE A 705 -23.45 1.70 50.59
N GLN A 706 -22.29 1.49 51.22
CA GLN A 706 -21.89 2.15 52.44
C GLN A 706 -21.14 3.46 52.15
N LEU A 707 -21.59 4.54 52.80
CA LEU A 707 -20.93 5.84 52.75
C LEU A 707 -20.35 6.16 54.14
N LEU A 708 -19.01 6.12 54.26
CA LEU A 708 -18.36 6.36 55.55
C LEU A 708 -18.41 7.85 55.90
N GLY A 709 -18.77 8.14 57.19
CA GLY A 709 -18.78 9.50 57.68
C GLY A 709 -19.97 10.37 57.20
N VAL A 710 -20.78 9.87 56.30
CA VAL A 710 -21.97 10.59 55.79
C VAL A 710 -23.15 10.36 56.71
N SER A 711 -23.72 11.44 57.22
CA SER A 711 -24.91 11.40 58.07
C SER A 711 -26.20 11.78 57.36
N ASN A 712 -26.13 12.44 56.23
CA ASN A 712 -27.28 12.87 55.43
C ASN A 712 -26.89 12.90 53.94
N LEU A 713 -27.78 12.41 53.07
CA LEU A 713 -27.66 12.42 51.63
C LEU A 713 -28.81 13.22 51.07
N GLN A 714 -28.58 13.98 50.01
CA GLN A 714 -29.59 14.79 49.33
C GLN A 714 -30.00 14.15 48.00
N THR A 715 -31.18 14.46 47.52
CA THR A 715 -31.57 14.02 46.16
C THR A 715 -30.59 14.50 45.09
N ALA A 716 -30.01 15.67 45.27
CA ALA A 716 -29.02 16.22 44.33
C ALA A 716 -27.67 15.47 44.32
N ASP A 717 -27.40 14.61 45.29
CA ASP A 717 -26.17 13.79 45.39
C ASP A 717 -26.27 12.51 44.52
N LEU A 718 -27.49 12.18 44.05
CA LEU A 718 -27.75 11.02 43.25
C LEU A 718 -28.03 11.43 41.79
N ILE A 719 -27.54 10.61 40.86
CA ILE A 719 -27.95 10.56 39.46
C ILE A 719 -28.72 9.27 39.30
N THR A 720 -30.01 9.36 38.99
CA THR A 720 -30.93 8.20 38.96
C THR A 720 -31.69 8.09 37.67
#